data_b88b7c2104db4088e4ea9be56b675350
#
_entry.id   b88b7c2104db4088e4ea9be56b675350
#
_cell.length_a   1.000
_cell.length_b   1.000
_cell.length_c   1.000
_cell.angle_alpha   90.00
_cell.angle_beta   90.00
_cell.angle_gamma   90.00
#
_symmetry.space_group_name_H-M   'P 1'
#
loop_
_entity.id
_entity.type
_entity.pdbx_description
1 polymer ?
#
loop_
_entity_poly.entity_id
_entity_poly.type
_entity_poly.pdbx_seq_one_letter_code
_entity_poly.pdbx_strand_id
1 'polypeptide(L)'
;MEILETIGFDLGHGETAVAKAVIESIEPPEMLEVNNKKNQITALGWHPELGYLVGEQALIQVGVTQLQIAFKQKPNQDASYRETLRSFLKTYYSLLKESRQIQGEKNSYFYVGCPSGWSLEDREEYQKLLQEAGIPLLNVIPESRAAFMQAKEAGKLEYNKLTSSVLIVDIGSSTTDFTLVKSLSEIPIDFGSNELGASLIDKAIFERTLANHEQKELLERVFAQYSHHKARCELACRKAKEDYFSNEQLYSSPQSFARGFESINEQIYFIPQVNQSIMEEILNHPLAELGKKSWIQSFREAVTVAKEKLDQQGIAPKVLLMTGGASRMKFTRLICEKTFPEPETQVRPDPEPERCIALGLARVGRWDLRAAAFKQEMNHLFDSNFFRNLIEKNLPNLIELLTNSLSDELIKSIVKTGLKDWQNNKIRTLSDLEGSMKQRAEQWVKSNETQALINSQCLAWFNSKIQPELADKTDPICRKFQIPRSSLRFEEGIAPAAVNPELQLGDAILAEIVSFIINVVIGGGTLASLLTLILTGHLTWPIALVYGASALAAGMELNRQGVKDAIKTNLDVPSWMRSNLLSNSKIDSICKEINPELEKVLKEQLAANQETFDQLMEKVELGLKDALNAKIQEAIILIQ
;
A
#
# COMPACT_ATOMS: atom_id res chain seq x y z
N MET A 1 27.28 -13.09 9.95
CA MET A 1 26.34 -12.51 8.95
C MET A 1 26.82 -11.11 8.66
N GLU A 2 26.96 -10.75 7.39
CA GLU A 2 27.26 -9.37 7.01
C GLU A 2 26.03 -8.53 7.33
N ILE A 3 26.23 -7.42 8.05
CA ILE A 3 25.14 -6.50 8.40
C ILE A 3 24.89 -5.62 7.17
N LEU A 4 23.69 -5.71 6.61
CA LEU A 4 23.25 -4.82 5.55
C LEU A 4 22.49 -3.63 6.15
N GLU A 5 22.81 -2.43 5.67
CA GLU A 5 22.23 -1.18 6.18
C GLU A 5 21.81 -0.23 5.07
N THR A 6 20.85 0.62 5.37
CA THR A 6 20.43 1.72 4.51
C THR A 6 20.84 3.04 5.12
N ILE A 7 21.37 3.91 4.30
CA ILE A 7 21.89 5.22 4.69
C ILE A 7 20.96 6.27 4.08
N GLY A 8 20.22 6.97 4.93
CA GLY A 8 19.43 8.12 4.54
C GLY A 8 20.30 9.37 4.56
N PHE A 9 20.54 9.95 3.39
CA PHE A 9 21.39 11.13 3.22
C PHE A 9 20.54 12.33 2.81
N ASP A 10 20.31 13.22 3.75
CA ASP A 10 19.62 14.49 3.53
C ASP A 10 20.65 15.60 3.29
N LEU A 11 20.82 15.96 2.04
CA LEU A 11 21.57 17.15 1.66
C LEU A 11 20.59 18.32 1.55
N GLY A 12 20.46 19.11 2.60
CA GLY A 12 19.70 20.35 2.58
C GLY A 12 20.53 21.55 2.09
N HIS A 13 19.85 22.64 1.71
CA HIS A 13 20.52 23.89 1.34
C HIS A 13 21.30 24.47 2.52
N GLY A 14 20.72 24.49 3.71
CA GLY A 14 21.35 25.04 4.90
C GLY A 14 22.11 24.04 5.74
N GLU A 15 21.63 22.80 5.83
CA GLU A 15 22.20 21.73 6.64
C GLU A 15 22.17 20.39 5.90
N THR A 16 23.11 19.53 6.27
CA THR A 16 23.20 18.14 5.80
C THR A 16 23.16 17.22 7.00
N ALA A 17 22.32 16.18 6.91
CA ALA A 17 22.14 15.18 7.94
C ALA A 17 22.17 13.78 7.35
N VAL A 18 22.66 12.80 8.13
CA VAL A 18 22.75 11.40 7.68
C VAL A 18 22.26 10.48 8.79
N ALA A 19 21.44 9.51 8.42
CA ALA A 19 20.97 8.46 9.33
C ALA A 19 21.19 7.08 8.73
N LYS A 20 21.27 6.06 9.57
CA LYS A 20 21.32 4.67 9.12
C LYS A 20 20.23 3.82 9.75
N ALA A 21 19.77 2.80 9.03
CA ALA A 21 18.92 1.75 9.52
C ALA A 21 19.48 0.39 9.11
N VAL A 22 19.49 -0.57 10.02
CA VAL A 22 19.85 -1.96 9.72
C VAL A 22 18.64 -2.63 9.08
N ILE A 23 18.84 -3.31 7.94
CA ILE A 23 17.73 -3.84 7.12
C ILE A 23 16.89 -4.87 7.89
N GLU A 24 17.52 -5.75 8.65
CA GLU A 24 16.82 -6.81 9.39
C GLU A 24 16.35 -6.38 10.79
N SER A 25 16.61 -5.13 11.20
CA SER A 25 16.22 -4.60 12.49
C SER A 25 14.97 -3.73 12.40
N ILE A 26 14.14 -3.76 13.44
CA ILE A 26 13.00 -2.84 13.64
C ILE A 26 13.37 -1.62 14.47
N GLU A 27 14.58 -1.60 15.02
CA GLU A 27 15.03 -0.46 15.82
C GLU A 27 14.94 0.84 15.01
N PRO A 28 14.63 1.96 15.68
CA PRO A 28 14.64 3.26 15.02
C PRO A 28 15.97 3.54 14.32
N PRO A 29 15.97 4.23 13.17
CA PRO A 29 17.20 4.65 12.54
C PRO A 29 18.06 5.51 13.48
N GLU A 30 19.35 5.37 13.35
CA GLU A 30 20.35 6.10 14.13
C GLU A 30 20.93 7.26 13.31
N MET A 31 21.00 8.46 13.91
CA MET A 31 21.70 9.59 13.29
C MET A 31 23.21 9.38 13.35
N LEU A 32 23.86 9.50 12.21
CA LEU A 32 25.31 9.44 12.10
C LEU A 32 25.96 10.79 12.43
N GLU A 33 27.15 10.75 13.00
CA GLU A 33 27.92 11.94 13.36
C GLU A 33 29.10 12.14 12.41
N VAL A 34 29.17 13.31 11.82
CA VAL A 34 30.36 13.77 11.08
C VAL A 34 30.96 14.91 11.87
N ASN A 35 32.26 14.83 12.15
CA ASN A 35 32.94 15.83 12.98
C ASN A 35 32.26 16.08 14.33
N ASN A 36 31.79 15.02 15.00
CA ASN A 36 31.08 15.01 16.28
C ASN A 36 29.71 15.76 16.27
N LYS A 37 29.09 15.92 15.14
CA LYS A 37 27.76 16.52 15.00
C LYS A 37 26.84 15.70 14.11
N LYS A 38 25.59 15.58 14.52
CA LYS A 38 24.53 14.89 13.78
C LYS A 38 24.03 15.68 12.58
N ASN A 39 24.00 17.01 12.70
CA ASN A 39 23.67 17.93 11.63
C ASN A 39 24.89 18.79 11.32
N GLN A 40 25.25 18.89 10.07
CA GLN A 40 26.35 19.72 9.58
C GLN A 40 25.79 20.87 8.76
N ILE A 41 26.38 22.04 8.89
CA ILE A 41 26.11 23.14 7.95
C ILE A 41 26.53 22.68 6.55
N THR A 42 25.72 22.91 5.54
CA THR A 42 26.10 22.65 4.14
C THR A 42 27.11 23.69 3.69
N ALA A 43 28.37 23.41 3.99
CA ALA A 43 29.53 24.26 3.71
C ALA A 43 30.68 23.45 3.13
N LEU A 44 31.36 23.99 2.14
CA LEU A 44 32.57 23.46 1.53
C LEU A 44 33.66 24.53 1.56
N GLY A 45 34.79 24.22 2.19
CA GLY A 45 35.97 25.07 2.24
C GLY A 45 37.18 24.42 1.57
N TRP A 46 38.06 25.20 1.00
CA TRP A 46 39.36 24.73 0.50
C TRP A 46 40.51 25.26 1.36
N HIS A 47 41.34 24.35 1.87
CA HIS A 47 42.56 24.67 2.60
C HIS A 47 43.77 24.15 1.83
N PRO A 48 44.85 24.94 1.63
CA PRO A 48 46.00 24.55 0.81
C PRO A 48 46.70 23.27 1.25
N GLU A 49 46.75 22.99 2.56
CA GLU A 49 47.42 21.81 3.11
C GLU A 49 46.48 20.65 3.42
N LEU A 50 45.22 20.94 3.79
CA LEU A 50 44.24 19.94 4.24
C LEU A 50 43.27 19.50 3.12
N GLY A 51 43.26 20.21 1.99
CA GLY A 51 42.31 19.96 0.92
C GLY A 51 40.88 20.46 1.23
N TYR A 52 39.88 19.76 0.74
CA TYR A 52 38.48 20.10 0.98
C TYR A 52 38.05 19.78 2.40
N LEU A 53 37.38 20.72 3.04
CA LEU A 53 36.77 20.62 4.35
C LEU A 53 35.26 20.84 4.23
N VAL A 54 34.47 20.13 5.02
CA VAL A 54 33.00 20.25 5.00
C VAL A 54 32.43 20.60 6.36
N GLY A 55 31.23 21.15 6.35
CA GLY A 55 30.51 21.51 7.55
C GLY A 55 31.21 22.58 8.36
N GLU A 56 31.18 22.44 9.69
CA GLU A 56 31.78 23.43 10.58
C GLU A 56 33.30 23.52 10.45
N GLN A 57 33.99 22.43 10.08
CA GLN A 57 35.44 22.50 9.87
C GLN A 57 35.80 23.49 8.77
N ALA A 58 35.00 23.56 7.68
CA ALA A 58 35.18 24.56 6.64
C ALA A 58 35.05 26.01 7.16
N LEU A 59 34.32 26.20 8.26
CA LEU A 59 34.08 27.54 8.83
C LEU A 59 35.14 27.97 9.84
N ILE A 60 35.60 27.03 10.68
CA ILE A 60 36.46 27.35 11.81
C ILE A 60 37.97 27.21 11.50
N GLN A 61 38.31 26.41 10.48
CA GLN A 61 39.70 26.18 10.13
C GLN A 61 40.37 27.44 9.62
N VAL A 62 41.44 27.84 10.25
CA VAL A 62 42.26 28.99 9.80
C VAL A 62 42.97 28.60 8.52
N GLY A 63 43.05 29.50 7.55
CA GLY A 63 43.71 29.24 6.25
C GLY A 63 42.77 28.75 5.15
N VAL A 64 41.51 28.62 5.39
CA VAL A 64 40.51 28.36 4.34
C VAL A 64 40.42 29.57 3.42
N THR A 65 40.78 29.38 2.14
CA THR A 65 40.85 30.43 1.13
C THR A 65 39.60 30.56 0.25
N GLN A 66 38.86 29.47 0.12
CA GLN A 66 37.58 29.44 -0.60
C GLN A 66 36.52 28.82 0.33
N LEU A 67 35.38 29.46 0.42
CA LEU A 67 34.28 28.99 1.25
C LEU A 67 32.95 29.20 0.52
N GLN A 68 32.18 28.13 0.40
CA GLN A 68 30.83 28.15 -0.10
C GLN A 68 29.89 27.59 0.97
N ILE A 69 28.76 28.28 1.20
CA ILE A 69 27.77 27.89 2.19
C ILE A 69 26.40 27.93 1.51
N ALA A 70 25.49 27.05 1.92
CA ALA A 70 24.11 27.05 1.47
C ALA A 70 23.99 27.02 -0.07
N PHE A 71 24.65 26.05 -0.70
CA PHE A 71 24.80 26.00 -2.15
C PHE A 71 23.91 24.96 -2.86
N LYS A 72 23.08 24.14 -2.14
CA LYS A 72 22.19 23.16 -2.83
C LYS A 72 21.20 23.88 -3.73
N GLN A 73 21.24 23.57 -5.03
CA GLN A 73 20.36 24.05 -6.07
C GLN A 73 19.97 22.90 -7.01
N LYS A 74 19.18 23.18 -8.05
CA LYS A 74 18.89 22.19 -9.09
C LYS A 74 20.18 21.76 -9.81
N PRO A 75 20.34 20.47 -10.17
CA PRO A 75 21.60 19.92 -10.70
C PRO A 75 21.98 20.46 -12.10
N ASN A 76 21.02 21.01 -12.85
CA ASN A 76 21.24 21.56 -14.20
C ASN A 76 21.82 22.99 -14.21
N GLN A 77 22.41 23.43 -13.10
CA GLN A 77 23.14 24.67 -13.00
C GLN A 77 24.52 24.60 -13.69
N ASP A 78 25.31 25.63 -13.57
CA ASP A 78 26.61 25.73 -14.21
C ASP A 78 27.65 24.67 -13.73
N ALA A 79 28.75 24.55 -14.48
CA ALA A 79 29.81 23.60 -14.21
C ALA A 79 30.50 23.83 -12.85
N SER A 80 30.58 25.06 -12.36
CA SER A 80 31.18 25.41 -11.06
C SER A 80 30.34 24.87 -9.92
N TYR A 81 29.02 24.97 -10.02
CA TYR A 81 28.09 24.38 -9.05
C TYR A 81 28.21 22.85 -9.00
N ARG A 82 28.27 22.20 -10.17
CA ARG A 82 28.42 20.74 -10.24
C ARG A 82 29.71 20.27 -9.54
N GLU A 83 30.83 21.01 -9.77
CA GLU A 83 32.10 20.70 -9.12
C GLU A 83 32.06 20.90 -7.60
N THR A 84 31.44 21.98 -7.14
CA THR A 84 31.21 22.25 -5.71
C THR A 84 30.43 21.12 -5.06
N LEU A 85 29.31 20.74 -5.64
CA LEU A 85 28.45 19.67 -5.11
C LEU A 85 29.17 18.32 -5.11
N ARG A 86 29.88 17.98 -6.19
CA ARG A 86 30.68 16.76 -6.30
C ARG A 86 31.78 16.71 -5.24
N SER A 87 32.52 17.79 -5.05
CA SER A 87 33.60 17.88 -4.05
C SER A 87 33.07 17.77 -2.63
N PHE A 88 31.94 18.41 -2.33
CA PHE A 88 31.25 18.26 -1.04
C PHE A 88 30.84 16.81 -0.76
N LEU A 89 30.12 16.19 -1.69
CA LEU A 89 29.61 14.84 -1.58
C LEU A 89 30.74 13.81 -1.39
N LYS A 90 31.81 13.93 -2.21
CA LYS A 90 32.99 13.06 -2.12
C LYS A 90 33.70 13.18 -0.76
N THR A 91 33.91 14.42 -0.30
CA THR A 91 34.56 14.68 0.98
C THR A 91 33.69 14.18 2.15
N TYR A 92 32.41 14.47 2.12
CA TYR A 92 31.47 14.02 3.17
C TYR A 92 31.39 12.50 3.24
N TYR A 93 31.30 11.82 2.10
CA TYR A 93 31.29 10.36 2.03
C TYR A 93 32.61 9.75 2.53
N SER A 94 33.76 10.37 2.23
CA SER A 94 35.05 9.92 2.77
C SER A 94 35.09 10.00 4.29
N LEU A 95 34.57 11.06 4.89
CA LEU A 95 34.48 11.21 6.34
C LEU A 95 33.55 10.16 6.98
N LEU A 96 32.44 9.83 6.34
CA LEU A 96 31.57 8.75 6.81
C LEU A 96 32.27 7.39 6.81
N LYS A 97 33.09 7.10 5.80
CA LYS A 97 33.90 5.87 5.75
C LYS A 97 34.98 5.86 6.83
N GLU A 98 35.71 6.95 6.97
CA GLU A 98 36.83 7.09 7.95
C GLU A 98 36.32 6.99 9.40
N SER A 99 35.14 7.50 9.69
CA SER A 99 34.49 7.42 11.01
C SER A 99 34.06 5.99 11.38
N ARG A 100 34.07 5.05 10.43
CA ARG A 100 33.60 3.66 10.59
C ARG A 100 32.16 3.52 11.09
N GLN A 101 31.33 4.52 10.85
CA GLN A 101 29.91 4.49 11.22
C GLN A 101 29.06 3.74 10.19
N ILE A 102 29.59 3.50 8.99
CA ILE A 102 28.96 2.72 7.92
C ILE A 102 29.79 1.47 7.61
N GLN A 103 29.12 0.41 7.12
CA GLN A 103 29.74 -0.90 6.84
C GLN A 103 30.60 -0.90 5.56
N GLY A 104 30.51 0.13 4.74
CA GLY A 104 31.24 0.29 3.47
C GLY A 104 30.41 -0.02 2.23
N GLU A 105 31.05 0.09 1.07
CA GLU A 105 30.38 0.15 -0.24
C GLU A 105 29.48 -1.05 -0.60
N LYS A 106 29.81 -2.23 -0.09
CA LYS A 106 29.06 -3.46 -0.40
C LYS A 106 27.83 -3.67 0.47
N ASN A 107 27.81 -3.06 1.66
CA ASN A 107 26.80 -3.34 2.68
C ASN A 107 26.01 -2.11 3.11
N SER A 108 26.34 -0.91 2.59
CA SER A 108 25.66 0.35 2.87
C SER A 108 25.00 0.89 1.59
N TYR A 109 23.67 0.91 1.58
CA TYR A 109 22.86 1.37 0.45
C TYR A 109 22.34 2.78 0.71
N PHE A 110 22.75 3.75 -0.12
CA PHE A 110 22.39 5.14 0.07
C PHE A 110 21.04 5.49 -0.60
N TYR A 111 20.19 6.14 0.18
CA TYR A 111 18.96 6.79 -0.22
C TYR A 111 19.09 8.28 0.03
N VAL A 112 19.03 9.07 -1.03
CA VAL A 112 19.32 10.50 -0.97
C VAL A 112 18.06 11.32 -1.22
N GLY A 113 17.85 12.37 -0.41
CA GLY A 113 16.69 13.24 -0.50
C GLY A 113 16.78 14.25 -1.63
N CYS A 114 15.66 14.49 -2.32
CA CYS A 114 15.50 15.60 -3.25
C CYS A 114 14.18 16.33 -2.99
N PRO A 115 14.08 17.65 -3.27
CA PRO A 115 12.82 18.37 -3.21
C PRO A 115 11.72 17.70 -4.04
N SER A 116 10.51 17.66 -3.50
CA SER A 116 9.37 16.97 -4.14
C SER A 116 8.98 17.56 -5.48
N GLY A 117 9.23 18.87 -5.67
CA GLY A 117 8.96 19.61 -6.90
C GLY A 117 10.00 19.42 -8.02
N TRP A 118 11.07 18.64 -7.80
CA TRP A 118 12.05 18.37 -8.85
C TRP A 118 11.47 17.47 -9.94
N SER A 119 11.73 17.83 -11.21
CA SER A 119 11.34 17.01 -12.35
C SER A 119 12.09 15.67 -12.38
N LEU A 120 11.62 14.74 -13.20
CA LEU A 120 12.32 13.46 -13.40
C LEU A 120 13.74 13.69 -13.92
N GLU A 121 13.93 14.62 -14.85
CA GLU A 121 15.22 15.00 -15.42
C GLU A 121 16.18 15.57 -14.35
N ASP A 122 15.69 16.46 -13.47
CA ASP A 122 16.47 17.00 -12.35
C ASP A 122 16.95 15.86 -11.42
N ARG A 123 16.09 14.86 -11.14
CA ARG A 123 16.43 13.71 -10.30
C ARG A 123 17.44 12.79 -10.96
N GLU A 124 17.33 12.53 -12.24
CA GLU A 124 18.28 11.72 -13.01
C GLU A 124 19.67 12.38 -13.05
N GLU A 125 19.74 13.69 -13.27
CA GLU A 125 21.01 14.43 -13.24
C GLU A 125 21.61 14.45 -11.83
N TYR A 126 20.80 14.57 -10.79
CA TYR A 126 21.27 14.49 -9.41
C TYR A 126 21.80 13.08 -9.08
N GLN A 127 21.12 12.04 -9.55
CA GLN A 127 21.57 10.66 -9.40
C GLN A 127 22.95 10.43 -10.05
N LYS A 128 23.18 10.96 -11.27
CA LYS A 128 24.48 10.88 -11.93
C LYS A 128 25.58 11.57 -11.11
N LEU A 129 25.30 12.76 -10.60
CA LEU A 129 26.23 13.52 -9.75
C LEU A 129 26.63 12.77 -8.48
N LEU A 130 25.68 12.14 -7.80
CA LEU A 130 25.92 11.32 -6.63
C LEU A 130 26.80 10.10 -6.93
N GLN A 131 26.54 9.43 -8.05
CA GLN A 131 27.34 8.30 -8.54
C GLN A 131 28.75 8.73 -8.94
N GLU A 132 28.91 9.87 -9.61
CA GLU A 132 30.22 10.47 -9.94
C GLU A 132 31.04 10.84 -8.69
N ALA A 133 30.37 11.18 -7.58
CA ALA A 133 31.01 11.41 -6.30
C ALA A 133 31.43 10.10 -5.59
N GLY A 134 31.10 8.93 -6.13
CA GLY A 134 31.43 7.61 -5.60
C GLY A 134 30.52 7.13 -4.47
N ILE A 135 29.33 7.71 -4.33
CA ILE A 135 28.34 7.26 -3.35
C ILE A 135 27.68 5.98 -3.86
N PRO A 136 27.58 4.89 -3.06
CA PRO A 136 26.87 3.67 -3.42
C PRO A 136 25.35 3.90 -3.37
N LEU A 137 24.88 4.75 -4.28
CA LEU A 137 23.50 5.21 -4.37
C LEU A 137 22.60 4.10 -4.90
N LEU A 138 21.51 3.83 -4.16
CA LEU A 138 20.46 2.95 -4.64
C LEU A 138 19.29 3.73 -5.22
N ASN A 139 18.88 4.83 -4.57
CA ASN A 139 17.76 5.63 -5.07
C ASN A 139 17.79 7.09 -4.61
N VAL A 140 17.16 7.97 -5.40
CA VAL A 140 16.86 9.36 -5.03
C VAL A 140 15.37 9.47 -4.72
N ILE A 141 15.04 9.93 -3.51
CA ILE A 141 13.69 9.88 -2.94
C ILE A 141 13.18 11.30 -2.66
N PRO A 142 11.92 11.62 -2.98
CA PRO A 142 11.30 12.87 -2.54
C PRO A 142 11.34 13.05 -1.02
N GLU A 143 11.74 14.22 -0.54
CA GLU A 143 11.79 14.56 0.88
C GLU A 143 10.44 14.38 1.58
N SER A 144 9.33 14.62 0.87
CA SER A 144 7.98 14.33 1.36
C SER A 144 7.73 12.85 1.68
N ARG A 145 8.23 11.92 0.84
CA ARG A 145 8.13 10.48 1.13
C ARG A 145 8.91 10.12 2.40
N ALA A 146 10.10 10.69 2.55
CA ALA A 146 10.91 10.48 3.75
C ALA A 146 10.17 10.98 5.00
N ALA A 147 9.61 12.20 4.96
CA ALA A 147 8.83 12.76 6.06
C ALA A 147 7.62 11.90 6.42
N PHE A 148 6.90 11.41 5.41
CA PHE A 148 5.75 10.51 5.62
C PHE A 148 6.18 9.19 6.30
N MET A 149 7.23 8.55 5.81
CA MET A 149 7.73 7.30 6.39
C MET A 149 8.27 7.48 7.81
N GLN A 150 8.91 8.61 8.10
CA GLN A 150 9.31 8.95 9.45
C GLN A 150 8.10 9.10 10.38
N ALA A 151 7.06 9.80 9.94
CA ALA A 151 5.85 9.98 10.75
C ALA A 151 5.08 8.66 10.94
N LYS A 152 5.02 7.80 9.91
CA LYS A 152 4.39 6.48 9.97
C LYS A 152 5.07 5.58 11.00
N GLU A 153 6.37 5.34 10.87
CA GLU A 153 7.08 4.37 11.70
C GLU A 153 7.41 4.89 13.11
N ALA A 154 7.50 6.21 13.29
CA ALA A 154 7.63 6.80 14.61
C ALA A 154 6.33 6.76 15.44
N GLY A 155 5.28 6.10 14.93
CA GLY A 155 3.99 5.98 15.61
C GLY A 155 3.22 7.30 15.75
N LYS A 156 3.60 8.32 14.96
CA LYS A 156 2.98 9.65 14.99
C LYS A 156 1.64 9.69 14.22
N LEU A 157 1.39 8.68 13.38
CA LEU A 157 0.17 8.54 12.59
C LEU A 157 -0.53 7.23 12.95
N GLU A 158 -1.81 7.29 13.26
CA GLU A 158 -2.66 6.11 13.44
C GLU A 158 -2.88 5.40 12.10
N TYR A 159 -3.01 4.07 12.11
CA TYR A 159 -3.14 3.25 10.89
C TYR A 159 -4.27 3.70 9.95
N ASN A 160 -5.43 4.04 10.51
CA ASN A 160 -6.58 4.57 9.76
C ASN A 160 -6.29 5.93 9.08
N LYS A 161 -5.30 6.68 9.57
CA LYS A 161 -4.85 7.95 8.99
C LYS A 161 -3.77 7.75 7.92
N LEU A 162 -3.06 6.62 7.94
CA LEU A 162 -2.07 6.26 6.90
C LEU A 162 -2.72 5.95 5.55
N THR A 163 -3.91 5.35 5.56
CA THR A 163 -4.71 5.07 4.36
C THR A 163 -5.51 6.29 3.87
N SER A 164 -5.57 7.35 4.69
CA SER A 164 -6.17 8.63 4.34
C SER A 164 -5.16 9.56 3.65
N SER A 165 -5.63 10.71 3.15
CA SER A 165 -4.76 11.73 2.58
C SER A 165 -4.01 12.50 3.68
N VAL A 166 -2.70 12.64 3.52
CA VAL A 166 -1.79 13.42 4.37
C VAL A 166 -1.19 14.55 3.54
N LEU A 167 -1.33 15.80 4.00
CA LEU A 167 -0.64 16.94 3.41
C LEU A 167 0.68 17.16 4.15
N ILE A 168 1.78 17.17 3.43
CA ILE A 168 3.11 17.48 3.97
C ILE A 168 3.45 18.90 3.58
N VAL A 169 3.87 19.70 4.56
CA VAL A 169 4.38 21.06 4.39
C VAL A 169 5.81 21.07 4.87
N ASP A 170 6.74 21.06 3.93
CA ASP A 170 8.18 21.14 4.21
C ASP A 170 8.66 22.57 4.08
N ILE A 171 9.08 23.18 5.18
CA ILE A 171 9.56 24.55 5.22
C ILE A 171 11.07 24.54 5.41
N GLY A 172 11.75 24.53 4.27
CA GLY A 172 13.20 24.46 4.18
C GLY A 172 13.88 25.83 4.24
N SER A 173 15.21 25.82 4.08
CA SER A 173 16.00 27.02 3.99
C SER A 173 15.80 27.75 2.66
N SER A 174 15.77 27.03 1.53
CA SER A 174 15.62 27.62 0.19
C SER A 174 14.18 27.64 -0.34
N THR A 175 13.39 26.61 -0.01
CA THR A 175 12.03 26.39 -0.54
C THR A 175 11.04 26.04 0.56
N THR A 176 9.76 26.21 0.23
CA THR A 176 8.63 25.60 0.96
C THR A 176 7.90 24.72 -0.03
N ASP A 177 7.73 23.45 0.31
CA ASP A 177 7.10 22.45 -0.55
C ASP A 177 5.79 21.94 0.08
N PHE A 178 4.75 21.79 -0.74
CA PHE A 178 3.48 21.18 -0.36
C PHE A 178 3.30 19.88 -1.14
N THR A 179 3.10 18.79 -0.45
CA THR A 179 2.93 17.49 -1.10
C THR A 179 1.77 16.73 -0.47
N LEU A 180 0.78 16.35 -1.29
CA LEU A 180 -0.26 15.44 -0.88
C LEU A 180 0.23 14.00 -1.01
N VAL A 181 0.16 13.22 0.06
CA VAL A 181 0.38 11.77 0.04
C VAL A 181 -0.97 11.07 0.17
N LYS A 182 -1.32 10.28 -0.84
CA LYS A 182 -2.53 9.46 -0.87
C LYS A 182 -2.18 8.07 -1.38
N SER A 183 -2.49 7.03 -0.62
CA SER A 183 -2.18 5.63 -0.97
C SER A 183 -0.70 5.42 -1.36
N LEU A 184 0.21 6.03 -0.62
CA LEU A 184 1.68 6.06 -0.86
C LEU A 184 2.12 6.75 -2.17
N SER A 185 1.22 7.41 -2.88
CA SER A 185 1.56 8.23 -4.04
C SER A 185 1.69 9.69 -3.62
N GLU A 186 2.78 10.34 -4.05
CA GLU A 186 3.04 11.75 -3.81
C GLU A 186 2.52 12.60 -4.97
N ILE A 187 1.80 13.65 -4.63
CA ILE A 187 1.29 14.65 -5.57
C ILE A 187 1.78 16.02 -5.10
N PRO A 188 2.86 16.57 -5.70
CA PRO A 188 3.31 17.93 -5.40
C PRO A 188 2.22 18.94 -5.74
N ILE A 189 2.04 19.93 -4.86
CA ILE A 189 1.07 21.02 -5.04
C ILE A 189 1.87 22.28 -5.39
N ASP A 190 1.82 22.67 -6.65
CA ASP A 190 2.39 23.94 -7.09
C ASP A 190 1.55 25.12 -6.56
N PHE A 191 2.16 26.04 -5.84
CA PHE A 191 1.54 27.27 -5.33
C PHE A 191 2.09 28.54 -5.98
N GLY A 192 2.91 28.40 -7.03
CA GLY A 192 3.36 29.51 -7.87
C GLY A 192 4.61 30.24 -7.38
N SER A 193 5.31 29.74 -6.34
CA SER A 193 6.59 30.30 -5.89
C SER A 193 7.55 29.18 -5.51
N ASN A 194 8.75 29.17 -6.10
CA ASN A 194 9.81 28.23 -5.78
C ASN A 194 10.91 28.85 -4.89
N GLU A 195 10.69 30.07 -4.39
CA GLU A 195 11.72 30.85 -3.67
C GLU A 195 11.33 31.14 -2.22
N LEU A 196 10.18 30.61 -1.75
CA LEU A 196 9.71 30.86 -0.39
C LEU A 196 10.48 29.99 0.62
N GLY A 197 11.68 30.40 0.96
CA GLY A 197 12.55 29.73 1.93
C GLY A 197 12.90 30.63 3.12
N ALA A 198 13.34 30.01 4.22
CA ALA A 198 13.71 30.74 5.42
C ALA A 198 15.02 31.54 5.30
N SER A 199 15.85 31.25 4.30
CA SER A 199 17.06 32.02 3.98
C SER A 199 16.77 33.47 3.55
N LEU A 200 15.57 33.74 3.03
CA LEU A 200 15.14 35.11 2.74
C LEU A 200 15.04 35.97 4.00
N ILE A 201 14.70 35.37 5.13
CA ILE A 201 14.72 36.04 6.44
C ILE A 201 16.15 36.34 6.85
N ASP A 202 17.10 35.41 6.65
CA ASP A 202 18.52 35.60 6.93
C ASP A 202 19.10 36.74 6.09
N LYS A 203 18.73 36.79 4.80
CA LYS A 203 19.10 37.85 3.87
C LYS A 203 18.56 39.21 4.34
N ALA A 204 17.32 39.28 4.76
CA ALA A 204 16.73 40.54 5.27
C ALA A 204 17.42 41.01 6.56
N ILE A 205 17.79 40.08 7.46
CA ILE A 205 18.59 40.41 8.66
C ILE A 205 19.97 40.94 8.23
N PHE A 206 20.62 40.31 7.24
CA PHE A 206 21.92 40.73 6.72
C PHE A 206 21.86 42.13 6.14
N GLU A 207 20.91 42.40 5.24
CA GLU A 207 20.75 43.71 4.57
C GLU A 207 20.47 44.83 5.61
N ARG A 208 19.59 44.55 6.61
CA ARG A 208 19.33 45.47 7.70
C ARG A 208 20.60 45.74 8.52
N THR A 209 21.33 44.70 8.91
CA THR A 209 22.54 44.82 9.74
C THR A 209 23.59 45.64 9.00
N LEU A 210 23.82 45.34 7.71
CA LEU A 210 24.77 46.05 6.86
C LEU A 210 24.37 47.50 6.64
N ALA A 211 23.08 47.79 6.42
CA ALA A 211 22.58 49.14 6.23
C ALA A 211 22.80 50.03 7.43
N ASN A 212 22.74 49.49 8.65
CA ASN A 212 22.93 50.22 9.91
C ASN A 212 24.36 50.12 10.47
N HIS A 213 25.31 49.54 9.72
CA HIS A 213 26.67 49.34 10.20
C HIS A 213 27.52 50.58 9.97
N GLU A 214 28.25 51.03 10.99
CA GLU A 214 29.09 52.24 10.92
C GLU A 214 30.12 52.19 9.81
N GLN A 215 30.65 51.03 9.51
CA GLN A 215 31.67 50.79 8.50
C GLN A 215 31.10 50.09 7.25
N LYS A 216 29.88 50.42 6.86
CA LYS A 216 29.18 49.78 5.73
C LYS A 216 30.01 49.72 4.42
N GLU A 217 30.53 50.87 3.99
CA GLU A 217 31.28 50.94 2.74
C GLU A 217 32.56 50.09 2.74
N LEU A 218 33.20 49.92 3.92
CA LEU A 218 34.38 49.08 4.06
C LEU A 218 33.95 47.60 4.00
N LEU A 219 32.87 47.20 4.65
CA LEU A 219 32.33 45.86 4.58
C LEU A 219 31.92 45.48 3.16
N GLU A 220 31.27 46.38 2.43
CA GLU A 220 30.90 46.14 1.00
C GLU A 220 32.14 45.88 0.14
N ARG A 221 33.23 46.60 0.34
CA ARG A 221 34.51 46.36 -0.35
C ARG A 221 35.15 45.03 0.06
N VAL A 222 35.12 44.70 1.33
CA VAL A 222 35.62 43.40 1.82
C VAL A 222 34.83 42.24 1.23
N PHE A 223 33.51 42.35 1.19
CA PHE A 223 32.64 41.29 0.62
C PHE A 223 32.83 41.13 -0.89
N ALA A 224 33.09 42.24 -1.62
CA ALA A 224 33.41 42.17 -3.05
C ALA A 224 34.75 41.49 -3.31
N GLN A 225 35.74 41.65 -2.43
CA GLN A 225 37.07 41.08 -2.59
C GLN A 225 37.16 39.65 -1.98
N TYR A 226 36.45 39.39 -0.90
CA TYR A 226 36.53 38.16 -0.14
C TYR A 226 35.14 37.63 0.18
N SER A 227 34.58 36.84 -0.73
CA SER A 227 33.20 36.31 -0.64
C SER A 227 32.95 35.44 0.61
N HIS A 228 33.99 34.81 1.15
CA HIS A 228 33.90 33.99 2.36
C HIS A 228 33.50 34.78 3.61
N HIS A 229 33.87 36.08 3.72
CA HIS A 229 33.44 36.93 4.81
C HIS A 229 31.93 37.21 4.74
N LYS A 230 31.41 37.44 3.52
CA LYS A 230 29.97 37.61 3.32
C LYS A 230 29.19 36.35 3.78
N ALA A 231 29.63 35.18 3.33
CA ALA A 231 29.01 33.91 3.67
C ALA A 231 28.97 33.66 5.19
N ARG A 232 30.07 34.00 5.89
CA ARG A 232 30.12 33.91 7.37
C ARG A 232 29.18 34.90 8.05
N CYS A 233 29.06 36.13 7.54
CA CYS A 233 28.09 37.12 8.04
C CYS A 233 26.63 36.66 7.83
N GLU A 234 26.31 36.07 6.67
CA GLU A 234 25.01 35.47 6.40
C GLU A 234 24.70 34.33 7.39
N LEU A 235 25.70 33.49 7.71
CA LEU A 235 25.57 32.46 8.74
C LEU A 235 25.34 33.06 10.14
N ALA A 236 25.99 34.18 10.48
CA ALA A 236 25.72 34.87 11.74
C ALA A 236 24.28 35.39 11.81
N CYS A 237 23.69 35.85 10.68
CA CYS A 237 22.27 36.22 10.59
C CYS A 237 21.35 35.03 10.81
N ARG A 238 21.67 33.88 10.19
CA ARG A 238 20.93 32.63 10.41
C ARG A 238 20.95 32.24 11.91
N LYS A 239 22.10 32.28 12.58
CA LYS A 239 22.20 31.98 14.00
C LYS A 239 21.34 32.91 14.86
N ALA A 240 21.34 34.22 14.56
CA ALA A 240 20.47 35.19 15.25
C ALA A 240 18.98 34.88 15.05
N LYS A 241 18.57 34.50 13.81
CA LYS A 241 17.20 34.05 13.52
C LYS A 241 16.82 32.80 14.30
N GLU A 242 17.66 31.77 14.27
CA GLU A 242 17.39 30.49 14.93
C GLU A 242 17.31 30.65 16.45
N ASP A 243 18.18 31.45 17.06
CA ASP A 243 18.11 31.78 18.47
C ASP A 243 16.83 32.53 18.82
N TYR A 244 16.43 33.50 18.00
CA TYR A 244 15.17 34.24 18.20
C TYR A 244 13.96 33.29 18.20
N PHE A 245 13.78 32.47 17.18
CA PHE A 245 12.62 31.59 17.07
C PHE A 245 12.63 30.43 18.08
N SER A 246 13.79 30.05 18.58
CA SER A 246 13.91 29.09 19.67
C SER A 246 13.48 29.67 21.02
N ASN A 247 13.63 31.00 21.23
CA ASN A 247 13.47 31.69 22.49
C ASN A 247 12.66 32.99 22.37
N GLU A 248 11.60 33.03 21.55
CA GLU A 248 10.81 34.25 21.24
C GLU A 248 10.41 35.06 22.46
N GLN A 249 10.02 34.39 23.58
CA GLN A 249 9.63 35.06 24.81
C GLN A 249 10.78 35.83 25.45
N LEU A 250 12.02 35.34 25.36
CA LEU A 250 13.21 36.00 25.89
C LEU A 250 13.48 37.32 25.15
N TYR A 251 13.14 37.39 23.88
CA TYR A 251 13.40 38.51 22.97
C TYR A 251 12.17 39.39 22.73
N SER A 252 11.15 39.28 23.57
CA SER A 252 9.95 40.13 23.51
C SER A 252 10.17 41.58 24.01
N SER A 253 11.19 41.76 24.87
CA SER A 253 11.58 43.11 25.34
C SER A 253 12.39 43.87 24.27
N PRO A 254 12.16 45.18 24.10
CA PRO A 254 12.94 46.02 23.19
C PRO A 254 14.44 46.05 23.44
N GLN A 255 14.88 45.66 24.62
CA GLN A 255 16.30 45.67 25.02
C GLN A 255 16.96 44.30 25.00
N SER A 256 16.20 43.24 24.72
CA SER A 256 16.70 41.87 24.65
C SER A 256 16.80 41.43 23.19
N PHE A 257 18.00 40.99 22.77
CA PHE A 257 18.27 40.62 21.36
C PHE A 257 18.88 39.23 21.26
N ALA A 258 18.38 38.43 20.34
CA ALA A 258 19.10 37.32 19.77
C ALA A 258 20.22 37.86 18.87
N ARG A 259 21.40 37.28 18.97
CA ARG A 259 22.60 37.82 18.33
C ARG A 259 23.37 36.73 17.57
N GLY A 260 23.81 37.08 16.37
CA GLY A 260 24.92 36.40 15.70
C GLY A 260 26.20 37.20 15.87
N PHE A 261 27.32 36.60 15.51
CA PHE A 261 28.62 37.24 15.58
C PHE A 261 29.55 36.70 14.50
N GLU A 262 30.18 37.64 13.78
CA GLU A 262 31.31 37.34 12.90
C GLU A 262 32.38 38.42 13.02
N SER A 263 33.62 37.99 13.13
CA SER A 263 34.79 38.90 13.13
C SER A 263 35.39 38.95 11.74
N ILE A 264 35.43 40.14 11.15
CA ILE A 264 36.07 40.36 9.84
C ILE A 264 37.59 40.51 10.03
N ASN A 265 37.96 41.29 11.06
CA ASN A 265 39.34 41.44 11.55
C ASN A 265 39.30 41.92 13.01
N GLU A 266 40.41 42.25 13.60
CA GLU A 266 40.51 42.69 15.02
C GLU A 266 39.71 43.94 15.37
N GLN A 267 39.26 44.70 14.39
CA GLN A 267 38.56 46.01 14.58
C GLN A 267 37.17 46.04 13.99
N ILE A 268 36.77 45.05 13.18
CA ILE A 268 35.50 45.06 12.47
C ILE A 268 34.71 43.78 12.80
N TYR A 269 33.57 44.00 13.43
CA TYR A 269 32.67 42.93 13.84
C TYR A 269 31.31 43.11 13.21
N PHE A 270 30.78 42.06 12.60
CA PHE A 270 29.42 42.04 12.09
C PHE A 270 28.51 41.31 13.09
N ILE A 271 27.59 42.07 13.72
CA ILE A 271 26.78 41.58 14.83
C ILE A 271 25.30 41.79 14.49
N PRO A 272 24.66 40.82 13.79
CA PRO A 272 23.23 40.89 13.58
C PRO A 272 22.48 40.76 14.92
N GLN A 273 21.46 41.58 15.11
CA GLN A 273 20.65 41.61 16.32
C GLN A 273 19.17 41.62 15.92
N VAL A 274 18.38 40.75 16.52
CA VAL A 274 16.94 40.66 16.29
C VAL A 274 16.19 40.53 17.63
N ASN A 275 15.09 41.24 17.75
CA ASN A 275 14.11 41.10 18.80
C ASN A 275 12.72 41.02 18.15
N GLN A 276 11.66 40.94 18.94
CA GLN A 276 10.30 40.83 18.43
C GLN A 276 9.95 41.95 17.41
N SER A 277 10.21 43.21 17.76
CA SER A 277 9.88 44.34 16.88
C SER A 277 10.64 44.29 15.55
N ILE A 278 11.92 43.96 15.59
CA ILE A 278 12.77 43.85 14.39
C ILE A 278 12.32 42.66 13.55
N MET A 279 12.03 41.53 14.16
CA MET A 279 11.59 40.33 13.43
C MET A 279 10.21 40.56 12.78
N GLU A 280 9.28 41.20 13.48
CA GLU A 280 7.98 41.60 12.91
C GLU A 280 8.14 42.54 11.71
N GLU A 281 9.07 43.52 11.79
CA GLU A 281 9.42 44.40 10.65
C GLU A 281 9.94 43.58 9.47
N ILE A 282 10.91 42.69 9.70
CA ILE A 282 11.53 41.82 8.65
C ILE A 282 10.48 40.92 8.00
N LEU A 283 9.67 40.25 8.80
CA LEU A 283 8.67 39.29 8.30
C LEU A 283 7.55 39.95 7.49
N ASN A 284 7.29 41.26 7.73
CA ASN A 284 6.29 42.05 7.00
C ASN A 284 6.91 42.96 5.92
N HIS A 285 8.25 42.97 5.78
CA HIS A 285 8.90 43.75 4.74
C HIS A 285 8.73 43.09 3.35
N PRO A 286 8.37 43.88 2.30
CA PRO A 286 8.28 43.37 0.93
C PRO A 286 9.63 42.91 0.39
N LEU A 287 9.70 41.68 -0.13
CA LEU A 287 10.90 41.09 -0.71
C LEU A 287 10.79 41.03 -2.22
N ALA A 288 11.87 41.39 -2.93
CA ALA A 288 11.92 41.39 -4.40
C ALA A 288 11.71 39.97 -4.96
N GLU A 289 12.33 38.99 -4.34
CA GLU A 289 12.24 37.56 -4.69
C GLU A 289 10.82 37.01 -4.59
N LEU A 290 10.00 37.59 -3.72
CA LEU A 290 8.59 37.20 -3.53
C LEU A 290 7.61 38.13 -4.27
N GLY A 291 8.07 38.81 -5.32
CA GLY A 291 7.24 39.71 -6.13
C GLY A 291 6.72 40.92 -5.35
N LYS A 292 7.53 41.47 -4.45
CA LYS A 292 7.21 42.55 -3.52
C LYS A 292 6.15 42.23 -2.46
N LYS A 293 5.95 40.94 -2.18
CA LYS A 293 5.17 40.48 -1.01
C LYS A 293 6.10 40.23 0.17
N SER A 294 5.55 40.31 1.38
CA SER A 294 6.31 39.92 2.57
C SER A 294 6.38 38.39 2.71
N TRP A 295 7.32 37.91 3.54
CA TRP A 295 7.46 36.48 3.80
C TRP A 295 6.18 35.89 4.39
N ILE A 296 5.59 36.54 5.40
CA ILE A 296 4.33 36.07 6.02
C ILE A 296 3.18 36.08 5.02
N GLN A 297 3.07 37.12 4.20
CA GLN A 297 2.02 37.19 3.19
C GLN A 297 2.16 36.08 2.17
N SER A 298 3.37 35.83 1.65
CA SER A 298 3.64 34.76 0.68
C SER A 298 3.36 33.37 1.26
N PHE A 299 3.74 33.12 2.51
CA PHE A 299 3.45 31.85 3.17
C PHE A 299 1.94 31.65 3.36
N ARG A 300 1.20 32.66 3.79
CA ARG A 300 -0.26 32.61 3.94
C ARG A 300 -0.95 32.32 2.59
N GLU A 301 -0.52 32.99 1.54
CA GLU A 301 -1.05 32.76 0.19
C GLU A 301 -0.74 31.34 -0.27
N ALA A 302 0.48 30.83 -0.07
CA ALA A 302 0.87 29.47 -0.44
C ALA A 302 -0.02 28.42 0.25
N VAL A 303 -0.24 28.56 1.56
CA VAL A 303 -1.13 27.66 2.34
C VAL A 303 -2.57 27.74 1.83
N THR A 304 -3.04 28.95 1.48
CA THR A 304 -4.41 29.16 0.95
C THR A 304 -4.57 28.50 -0.44
N VAL A 305 -3.61 28.73 -1.34
CA VAL A 305 -3.61 28.11 -2.68
C VAL A 305 -3.56 26.58 -2.59
N ALA A 306 -2.76 26.04 -1.65
CA ALA A 306 -2.72 24.60 -1.43
C ALA A 306 -4.10 24.07 -0.99
N LYS A 307 -4.79 24.76 -0.07
CA LYS A 307 -6.16 24.42 0.37
C LYS A 307 -7.16 24.48 -0.79
N GLU A 308 -7.16 25.55 -1.57
CA GLU A 308 -8.05 25.72 -2.72
C GLU A 308 -7.89 24.62 -3.77
N LYS A 309 -6.64 24.23 -4.07
CA LYS A 309 -6.36 23.13 -5.02
C LYS A 309 -6.85 21.77 -4.51
N LEU A 310 -6.72 21.52 -3.21
CA LEU A 310 -7.26 20.31 -2.58
C LEU A 310 -8.79 20.30 -2.59
N ASP A 311 -9.41 21.44 -2.28
CA ASP A 311 -10.88 21.58 -2.29
C ASP A 311 -11.47 21.37 -3.70
N GLN A 312 -10.80 21.89 -4.74
CA GLN A 312 -11.19 21.66 -6.14
C GLN A 312 -11.15 20.18 -6.53
N GLN A 313 -10.29 19.39 -5.89
CA GLN A 313 -10.19 17.94 -6.09
C GLN A 313 -11.11 17.15 -5.15
N GLY A 314 -11.85 17.81 -4.27
CA GLY A 314 -12.70 17.16 -3.26
C GLY A 314 -11.87 16.40 -2.18
N ILE A 315 -10.63 16.83 -1.93
CA ILE A 315 -9.72 16.17 -1.01
C ILE A 315 -9.60 16.99 0.27
N ALA A 316 -9.99 16.40 1.41
CA ALA A 316 -9.75 16.95 2.74
C ALA A 316 -8.67 16.10 3.44
N PRO A 317 -7.43 16.59 3.58
CA PRO A 317 -6.38 15.84 4.26
C PRO A 317 -6.74 15.68 5.74
N LYS A 318 -6.59 14.46 6.27
CA LYS A 318 -6.85 14.18 7.69
C LYS A 318 -5.72 14.65 8.59
N VAL A 319 -4.52 14.73 8.07
CA VAL A 319 -3.32 15.21 8.76
C VAL A 319 -2.58 16.18 7.86
N LEU A 320 -2.12 17.28 8.45
CA LEU A 320 -1.12 18.19 7.89
C LEU A 320 0.16 18.01 8.71
N LEU A 321 1.18 17.42 8.09
CA LEU A 321 2.48 17.21 8.72
C LEU A 321 3.42 18.35 8.36
N MET A 322 3.96 19.05 9.36
CA MET A 322 4.94 20.11 9.16
C MET A 322 6.35 19.59 9.42
N THR A 323 7.24 19.78 8.45
CA THR A 323 8.65 19.39 8.51
C THR A 323 9.56 20.50 7.98
N GLY A 324 10.88 20.25 7.95
CA GLY A 324 11.87 21.28 7.63
C GLY A 324 12.19 22.19 8.81
N GLY A 325 13.45 22.61 8.96
CA GLY A 325 13.92 23.35 10.15
C GLY A 325 13.14 24.63 10.43
N ALA A 326 12.63 25.31 9.41
CA ALA A 326 11.86 26.55 9.55
C ALA A 326 10.41 26.31 10.00
N SER A 327 9.92 25.08 10.04
CA SER A 327 8.61 24.74 10.64
C SER A 327 8.54 25.00 12.16
N ARG A 328 9.69 25.22 12.80
CA ARG A 328 9.79 25.66 14.21
C ARG A 328 9.27 27.07 14.47
N MET A 329 9.17 27.91 13.42
CA MET A 329 8.58 29.24 13.53
C MET A 329 7.10 29.13 13.88
N LYS A 330 6.70 29.49 15.09
CA LYS A 330 5.33 29.26 15.61
C LYS A 330 4.21 29.84 14.74
N PHE A 331 4.48 30.99 14.11
CA PHE A 331 3.48 31.65 13.27
C PHE A 331 3.13 30.82 12.01
N THR A 332 4.04 30.00 11.50
CA THR A 332 3.76 29.12 10.34
C THR A 332 2.72 28.07 10.72
N ARG A 333 2.85 27.48 11.91
CA ARG A 333 1.87 26.55 12.45
C ARG A 333 0.50 27.21 12.64
N LEU A 334 0.45 28.39 13.22
CA LEU A 334 -0.82 29.14 13.41
C LEU A 334 -1.52 29.46 12.08
N ILE A 335 -0.77 29.77 11.03
CA ILE A 335 -1.33 29.98 9.68
C ILE A 335 -1.92 28.67 9.15
N CYS A 336 -1.21 27.54 9.28
CA CYS A 336 -1.70 26.23 8.86
C CYS A 336 -2.97 25.83 9.64
N GLU A 337 -2.99 25.95 10.97
CA GLU A 337 -4.15 25.63 11.82
C GLU A 337 -5.38 26.49 11.49
N LYS A 338 -5.17 27.76 11.14
CA LYS A 338 -6.25 28.64 10.71
C LYS A 338 -6.85 28.28 9.36
N THR A 339 -6.01 27.82 8.42
CA THR A 339 -6.44 27.47 7.05
C THR A 339 -6.99 26.04 6.97
N PHE A 340 -6.47 25.13 7.80
CA PHE A 340 -6.90 23.74 7.92
C PHE A 340 -7.37 23.48 9.37
N PRO A 341 -8.61 23.86 9.71
CA PRO A 341 -9.09 23.77 11.09
C PRO A 341 -9.44 22.34 11.51
N GLU A 342 -9.27 22.05 12.82
CA GLU A 342 -9.86 20.86 13.44
C GLU A 342 -11.42 20.96 13.46
N PRO A 343 -12.14 19.83 13.38
CA PRO A 343 -11.67 18.44 13.41
C PRO A 343 -11.34 17.84 12.03
N GLU A 344 -11.45 18.60 10.95
CA GLU A 344 -11.28 18.12 9.59
C GLU A 344 -9.83 17.70 9.31
N THR A 345 -8.88 18.55 9.71
CA THR A 345 -7.45 18.33 9.51
C THR A 345 -6.69 18.54 10.81
N GLN A 346 -5.87 17.58 11.20
CA GLN A 346 -5.00 17.70 12.36
C GLN A 346 -3.61 18.18 11.94
N VAL A 347 -3.21 19.38 12.40
CA VAL A 347 -1.86 19.91 12.14
C VAL A 347 -0.87 19.31 13.12
N ARG A 348 0.16 18.65 12.61
CA ARG A 348 1.20 17.94 13.36
C ARG A 348 2.59 18.46 12.98
N PRO A 349 3.24 19.29 13.81
CA PRO A 349 4.66 19.60 13.63
C PRO A 349 5.53 18.39 13.99
N ASP A 350 6.60 18.15 13.21
CA ASP A 350 7.62 17.18 13.61
C ASP A 350 8.42 17.72 14.81
N PRO A 351 8.69 16.92 15.84
CA PRO A 351 9.47 17.37 17.00
C PRO A 351 10.96 17.59 16.68
N GLU A 352 11.50 16.90 15.68
CA GLU A 352 12.88 17.04 15.21
C GLU A 352 12.91 17.28 13.69
N PRO A 353 12.33 18.39 13.21
CA PRO A 353 12.10 18.61 11.78
C PRO A 353 13.39 18.65 10.95
N GLU A 354 14.52 19.04 11.55
CA GLU A 354 15.84 19.07 10.93
C GLU A 354 16.47 17.69 10.71
N ARG A 355 15.92 16.62 11.32
CA ARG A 355 16.39 15.23 11.19
C ARG A 355 15.37 14.34 10.51
N CYS A 356 14.16 14.84 10.37
CA CYS A 356 13.01 14.10 9.86
C CYS A 356 13.32 13.43 8.52
N ILE A 357 13.92 14.16 7.61
CA ILE A 357 14.21 13.67 6.26
C ILE A 357 15.31 12.59 6.27
N ALA A 358 16.43 12.80 6.95
CA ALA A 358 17.50 11.80 7.02
C ALA A 358 17.01 10.48 7.64
N LEU A 359 16.30 10.56 8.78
CA LEU A 359 15.69 9.39 9.44
C LEU A 359 14.65 8.72 8.53
N GLY A 360 13.83 9.51 7.85
CA GLY A 360 12.83 9.02 6.93
C GLY A 360 13.42 8.32 5.70
N LEU A 361 14.49 8.85 5.12
CA LEU A 361 15.21 8.24 3.99
C LEU A 361 15.79 6.86 4.37
N ALA A 362 16.40 6.75 5.56
CA ALA A 362 16.90 5.47 6.05
C ALA A 362 15.75 4.44 6.22
N ARG A 363 14.56 4.89 6.68
CA ARG A 363 13.35 4.06 6.79
C ARG A 363 12.80 3.65 5.42
N VAL A 364 12.73 4.59 4.47
CA VAL A 364 12.33 4.29 3.08
C VAL A 364 13.21 3.21 2.51
N GLY A 365 14.54 3.36 2.66
CA GLY A 365 15.50 2.39 2.15
C GLY A 365 15.29 1.00 2.78
N ARG A 366 15.17 0.93 4.09
CA ARG A 366 14.87 -0.32 4.80
C ARG A 366 13.57 -0.95 4.32
N TRP A 367 12.51 -0.16 4.21
CA TRP A 367 11.21 -0.62 3.72
C TRP A 367 11.28 -1.13 2.28
N ASP A 368 11.92 -0.40 1.37
CA ASP A 368 12.07 -0.78 -0.05
C ASP A 368 12.77 -2.14 -0.19
N LEU A 369 13.89 -2.33 0.51
CA LEU A 369 14.66 -3.57 0.44
C LEU A 369 13.91 -4.75 1.08
N ARG A 370 13.24 -4.53 2.21
CA ARG A 370 12.40 -5.55 2.83
C ARG A 370 11.19 -5.90 1.99
N ALA A 371 10.53 -4.91 1.39
CA ALA A 371 9.41 -5.11 0.48
C ALA A 371 9.82 -5.89 -0.78
N ALA A 372 11.00 -5.59 -1.35
CA ALA A 372 11.55 -6.33 -2.46
C ALA A 372 11.85 -7.81 -2.09
N ALA A 373 12.48 -8.04 -0.93
CA ALA A 373 12.77 -9.38 -0.42
C ALA A 373 11.47 -10.16 -0.11
N PHE A 374 10.47 -9.50 0.46
CA PHE A 374 9.15 -10.11 0.69
C PHE A 374 8.48 -10.52 -0.62
N LYS A 375 8.45 -9.62 -1.62
CA LYS A 375 7.93 -9.94 -2.95
C LYS A 375 8.68 -11.12 -3.59
N GLN A 376 9.99 -11.16 -3.44
CA GLN A 376 10.80 -12.26 -3.97
C GLN A 376 10.43 -13.60 -3.32
N GLU A 377 10.26 -13.66 -2.00
CA GLU A 377 9.82 -14.89 -1.32
C GLU A 377 8.41 -15.31 -1.72
N MET A 378 7.50 -14.37 -1.87
CA MET A 378 6.15 -14.67 -2.36
C MET A 378 6.16 -15.15 -3.81
N ASN A 379 6.99 -14.56 -4.69
CA ASN A 379 7.16 -15.03 -6.07
C ASN A 379 7.74 -16.45 -6.10
N HIS A 380 8.71 -16.80 -5.26
CA HIS A 380 9.19 -18.16 -5.13
C HIS A 380 8.09 -19.15 -4.73
N LEU A 381 7.16 -18.72 -3.85
CA LEU A 381 6.00 -19.54 -3.52
C LEU A 381 5.06 -19.70 -4.72
N PHE A 382 4.81 -18.64 -5.51
CA PHE A 382 3.98 -18.68 -6.72
C PHE A 382 4.59 -19.53 -7.84
N ASP A 383 5.91 -19.47 -8.02
CA ASP A 383 6.63 -20.23 -9.05
C ASP A 383 6.81 -21.71 -8.68
N SER A 384 6.60 -22.04 -7.39
CA SER A 384 6.62 -23.42 -6.94
C SER A 384 5.36 -24.19 -7.36
N ASN A 385 5.45 -25.52 -7.40
CA ASN A 385 4.27 -26.37 -7.62
C ASN A 385 3.33 -26.43 -6.40
N PHE A 386 3.54 -25.58 -5.39
CA PHE A 386 2.79 -25.62 -4.12
C PHE A 386 1.29 -25.47 -4.35
N PHE A 387 0.85 -24.45 -5.07
CA PHE A 387 -0.57 -24.19 -5.30
C PHE A 387 -1.23 -25.32 -6.08
N ARG A 388 -0.57 -25.80 -7.13
CA ARG A 388 -1.07 -26.92 -7.92
C ARG A 388 -1.22 -28.19 -7.05
N ASN A 389 -0.19 -28.56 -6.31
CA ASN A 389 -0.22 -29.72 -5.43
C ASN A 389 -1.26 -29.56 -4.31
N LEU A 390 -1.42 -28.35 -3.76
CA LEU A 390 -2.42 -28.04 -2.75
C LEU A 390 -3.84 -28.30 -3.26
N ILE A 391 -4.15 -27.84 -4.46
CA ILE A 391 -5.47 -28.00 -5.07
C ILE A 391 -5.68 -29.44 -5.49
N GLU A 392 -4.73 -30.07 -6.18
CA GLU A 392 -4.79 -31.46 -6.62
C GLU A 392 -5.05 -32.42 -5.45
N LYS A 393 -4.37 -32.22 -4.33
CA LYS A 393 -4.54 -33.01 -3.11
C LYS A 393 -5.94 -32.85 -2.48
N ASN A 394 -6.51 -31.64 -2.49
CA ASN A 394 -7.70 -31.30 -1.74
C ASN A 394 -8.98 -31.21 -2.60
N LEU A 395 -8.88 -31.16 -3.92
CA LEU A 395 -10.04 -31.09 -4.81
C LEU A 395 -10.97 -32.31 -4.70
N PRO A 396 -10.48 -33.56 -4.51
CA PRO A 396 -11.35 -34.70 -4.25
C PRO A 396 -12.27 -34.53 -3.03
N ASN A 397 -11.81 -33.83 -1.98
CA ASN A 397 -12.64 -33.53 -0.81
C ASN A 397 -13.76 -32.53 -1.15
N LEU A 398 -13.49 -31.54 -2.00
CA LEU A 398 -14.52 -30.62 -2.48
C LEU A 398 -15.59 -31.37 -3.28
N ILE A 399 -15.17 -32.27 -4.18
CA ILE A 399 -16.09 -33.10 -4.97
C ILE A 399 -16.99 -33.92 -4.05
N GLU A 400 -16.41 -34.53 -3.03
CA GLU A 400 -17.18 -35.32 -2.06
C GLU A 400 -18.21 -34.47 -1.30
N LEU A 401 -17.81 -33.31 -0.77
CA LEU A 401 -18.70 -32.38 -0.09
C LEU A 401 -19.86 -31.91 -0.99
N LEU A 402 -19.55 -31.54 -2.22
CA LEU A 402 -20.54 -31.10 -3.19
C LEU A 402 -21.48 -32.24 -3.61
N THR A 403 -20.93 -33.44 -3.88
CA THR A 403 -21.71 -34.61 -4.28
C THR A 403 -22.73 -34.95 -3.19
N ASN A 404 -22.34 -35.03 -1.93
CA ASN A 404 -23.22 -35.36 -0.81
C ASN A 404 -24.34 -34.30 -0.66
N SER A 405 -23.95 -32.99 -0.65
CA SER A 405 -24.92 -31.91 -0.45
C SER A 405 -25.89 -31.75 -1.62
N LEU A 406 -25.41 -31.93 -2.86
CA LEU A 406 -26.25 -31.81 -4.05
C LEU A 406 -27.18 -33.03 -4.21
N SER A 407 -26.72 -34.25 -3.91
CA SER A 407 -27.58 -35.45 -3.99
C SER A 407 -28.73 -35.36 -3.01
N ASP A 408 -28.46 -34.99 -1.74
CA ASP A 408 -29.49 -34.84 -0.71
C ASP A 408 -30.58 -33.83 -1.13
N GLU A 409 -30.18 -32.69 -1.64
CA GLU A 409 -31.13 -31.64 -2.04
C GLU A 409 -31.87 -31.96 -3.35
N LEU A 410 -31.20 -32.61 -4.32
CA LEU A 410 -31.85 -33.13 -5.53
C LEU A 410 -32.94 -34.13 -5.19
N ILE A 411 -32.66 -35.06 -4.28
CA ILE A 411 -33.64 -36.05 -3.85
C ILE A 411 -34.81 -35.37 -3.13
N LYS A 412 -34.55 -34.45 -2.24
CA LYS A 412 -35.57 -33.75 -1.46
C LYS A 412 -36.45 -32.85 -2.33
N SER A 413 -35.84 -32.01 -3.12
CA SER A 413 -36.53 -30.93 -3.89
C SER A 413 -37.12 -31.44 -5.20
N ILE A 414 -36.55 -32.45 -5.83
CA ILE A 414 -36.98 -32.94 -7.13
C ILE A 414 -37.65 -34.30 -7.06
N VAL A 415 -36.91 -35.32 -6.57
CA VAL A 415 -37.39 -36.70 -6.57
C VAL A 415 -38.60 -36.84 -5.66
N LYS A 416 -38.46 -36.52 -4.38
CA LYS A 416 -39.50 -36.67 -3.38
C LYS A 416 -40.76 -35.83 -3.74
N THR A 417 -40.52 -34.61 -4.21
CA THR A 417 -41.61 -33.72 -4.62
C THR A 417 -42.33 -34.23 -5.87
N GLY A 418 -41.60 -34.68 -6.89
CA GLY A 418 -42.18 -35.27 -8.10
C GLY A 418 -43.00 -36.54 -7.82
N LEU A 419 -42.44 -37.46 -6.99
CA LEU A 419 -43.15 -38.68 -6.59
C LEU A 419 -44.45 -38.36 -5.80
N LYS A 420 -44.43 -37.35 -4.90
CA LYS A 420 -45.62 -36.88 -4.20
C LYS A 420 -46.66 -36.26 -5.14
N ASP A 421 -46.24 -35.48 -6.12
CA ASP A 421 -47.17 -34.88 -7.09
C ASP A 421 -47.82 -35.96 -8.00
N TRP A 422 -47.08 -37.01 -8.33
CA TRP A 422 -47.63 -38.18 -9.00
C TRP A 422 -48.58 -38.98 -8.10
N GLN A 423 -48.23 -39.22 -6.85
CA GLN A 423 -49.10 -39.85 -5.82
C GLN A 423 -50.42 -39.09 -5.66
N ASN A 424 -50.33 -37.75 -5.59
CA ASN A 424 -51.50 -36.86 -5.35
C ASN A 424 -52.30 -36.52 -6.61
N ASN A 425 -52.07 -37.21 -7.72
CA ASN A 425 -52.81 -37.02 -8.97
C ASN A 425 -52.62 -35.67 -9.69
N LYS A 426 -51.57 -34.93 -9.35
CA LYS A 426 -51.17 -33.70 -10.05
C LYS A 426 -50.48 -34.01 -11.37
N ILE A 427 -49.77 -35.13 -11.44
CA ILE A 427 -49.10 -35.67 -12.62
C ILE A 427 -49.73 -37.04 -12.89
N ARG A 428 -50.08 -37.35 -14.17
CA ARG A 428 -50.85 -38.52 -14.52
C ARG A 428 -50.03 -39.64 -15.14
N THR A 429 -49.14 -39.34 -16.05
CA THR A 429 -48.32 -40.35 -16.73
C THR A 429 -46.86 -40.35 -16.20
N LEU A 430 -46.13 -41.44 -16.48
CA LEU A 430 -44.70 -41.51 -16.13
C LEU A 430 -43.85 -40.56 -17.02
N SER A 431 -44.31 -40.29 -18.25
CA SER A 431 -43.66 -39.33 -19.12
C SER A 431 -43.79 -37.90 -18.60
N ASP A 432 -45.00 -37.53 -18.09
CA ASP A 432 -45.20 -36.23 -17.44
C ASP A 432 -44.39 -36.10 -16.17
N LEU A 433 -44.21 -37.18 -15.40
CA LEU A 433 -43.39 -37.20 -14.21
C LEU A 433 -41.91 -36.95 -14.58
N GLU A 434 -41.40 -37.63 -15.61
CA GLU A 434 -40.08 -37.45 -16.13
C GLU A 434 -39.85 -36.00 -16.59
N GLY A 435 -40.74 -35.47 -17.40
CA GLY A 435 -40.70 -34.10 -17.89
C GLY A 435 -40.74 -33.08 -16.77
N SER A 436 -41.62 -33.28 -15.76
CA SER A 436 -41.71 -32.41 -14.60
C SER A 436 -40.44 -32.43 -13.72
N MET A 437 -39.87 -33.60 -13.48
CA MET A 437 -38.61 -33.73 -12.71
C MET A 437 -37.46 -33.06 -13.46
N LYS A 438 -37.35 -33.26 -14.78
CA LYS A 438 -36.34 -32.63 -15.62
C LYS A 438 -36.44 -31.10 -15.58
N GLN A 439 -37.62 -30.56 -15.77
CA GLN A 439 -37.86 -29.10 -15.71
C GLN A 439 -37.49 -28.51 -14.35
N ARG A 440 -37.90 -29.18 -13.27
CA ARG A 440 -37.57 -28.77 -11.90
C ARG A 440 -36.07 -28.80 -11.63
N ALA A 441 -35.35 -29.81 -12.09
CA ALA A 441 -33.91 -29.92 -11.93
C ALA A 441 -33.18 -28.79 -12.68
N GLU A 442 -33.61 -28.47 -13.91
CA GLU A 442 -33.03 -27.36 -14.67
C GLU A 442 -33.27 -25.98 -14.01
N GLN A 443 -34.44 -25.81 -13.38
CA GLN A 443 -34.77 -24.58 -12.64
C GLN A 443 -33.99 -24.52 -11.31
N TRP A 444 -33.91 -25.65 -10.57
CA TRP A 444 -33.24 -25.74 -9.29
C TRP A 444 -31.75 -25.46 -9.42
N VAL A 445 -31.07 -26.07 -10.38
CA VAL A 445 -29.63 -25.87 -10.60
C VAL A 445 -29.28 -24.39 -10.84
N LYS A 446 -30.20 -23.63 -11.45
CA LYS A 446 -30.01 -22.19 -11.72
C LYS A 446 -30.52 -21.30 -10.57
N SER A 447 -31.08 -21.88 -9.52
CA SER A 447 -31.66 -21.11 -8.41
C SER A 447 -30.59 -20.51 -7.50
N ASN A 448 -30.93 -19.40 -6.85
CA ASN A 448 -30.08 -18.77 -5.83
C ASN A 448 -29.81 -19.71 -4.63
N GLU A 449 -30.73 -20.61 -4.33
CA GLU A 449 -30.62 -21.59 -3.24
C GLU A 449 -29.50 -22.61 -3.53
N THR A 450 -29.44 -23.11 -4.77
CA THR A 450 -28.37 -24.02 -5.19
C THR A 450 -27.03 -23.33 -5.24
N GLN A 451 -26.96 -22.09 -5.74
CA GLN A 451 -25.74 -21.29 -5.72
C GLN A 451 -25.26 -21.04 -4.29
N ALA A 452 -26.15 -20.69 -3.38
CA ALA A 452 -25.82 -20.50 -1.97
C ALA A 452 -25.32 -21.81 -1.31
N LEU A 453 -25.91 -22.95 -1.65
CA LEU A 453 -25.47 -24.27 -1.18
C LEU A 453 -24.05 -24.56 -1.67
N ILE A 454 -23.79 -24.43 -2.97
CA ILE A 454 -22.45 -24.64 -3.54
C ILE A 454 -21.42 -23.70 -2.90
N ASN A 455 -21.74 -22.43 -2.78
CA ASN A 455 -20.87 -21.43 -2.16
C ASN A 455 -20.53 -21.80 -0.71
N SER A 456 -21.52 -22.27 0.08
CA SER A 456 -21.29 -22.66 1.45
C SER A 456 -20.32 -23.87 1.57
N GLN A 457 -20.44 -24.85 0.67
CA GLN A 457 -19.55 -26.01 0.65
C GLN A 457 -18.13 -25.62 0.18
N CYS A 458 -18.01 -24.76 -0.80
CA CYS A 458 -16.73 -24.23 -1.26
C CYS A 458 -16.00 -23.46 -0.16
N LEU A 459 -16.71 -22.62 0.59
CA LEU A 459 -16.16 -21.89 1.74
C LEU A 459 -15.73 -22.84 2.87
N ALA A 460 -16.55 -23.83 3.20
CA ALA A 460 -16.21 -24.83 4.21
C ALA A 460 -14.96 -25.65 3.82
N TRP A 461 -14.88 -26.06 2.55
CA TRP A 461 -13.69 -26.73 2.01
C TRP A 461 -12.46 -25.83 2.05
N PHE A 462 -12.58 -24.60 1.60
CA PHE A 462 -11.48 -23.65 1.59
C PHE A 462 -10.93 -23.42 3.01
N ASN A 463 -11.81 -23.09 3.96
CA ASN A 463 -11.43 -22.80 5.34
C ASN A 463 -10.84 -24.03 6.08
N SER A 464 -11.33 -25.24 5.77
CA SER A 464 -10.88 -26.46 6.44
C SER A 464 -9.66 -27.14 5.80
N LYS A 465 -9.43 -26.97 4.49
CA LYS A 465 -8.40 -27.68 3.72
C LYS A 465 -7.34 -26.78 3.10
N ILE A 466 -7.73 -25.67 2.50
CA ILE A 466 -6.81 -24.80 1.75
C ILE A 466 -6.14 -23.78 2.67
N GLN A 467 -6.93 -23.04 3.43
CA GLN A 467 -6.41 -21.96 4.27
C GLN A 467 -5.37 -22.41 5.32
N PRO A 468 -5.52 -23.57 6.03
CA PRO A 468 -4.49 -24.02 6.96
C PRO A 468 -3.15 -24.33 6.27
N GLU A 469 -3.16 -25.06 5.15
CA GLU A 469 -1.94 -25.40 4.43
C GLU A 469 -1.28 -24.17 3.78
N LEU A 470 -2.07 -23.19 3.32
CA LEU A 470 -1.59 -21.91 2.84
C LEU A 470 -0.95 -21.12 4.00
N ALA A 471 -1.58 -21.06 5.15
CA ALA A 471 -1.07 -20.39 6.35
C ALA A 471 0.26 -21.00 6.82
N ASP A 472 0.43 -22.32 6.74
CA ASP A 472 1.69 -22.99 7.09
C ASP A 472 2.87 -22.50 6.22
N LYS A 473 2.61 -22.07 4.99
CA LYS A 473 3.62 -21.52 4.09
C LYS A 473 3.80 -20.01 4.23
N THR A 474 2.72 -19.27 4.44
CA THR A 474 2.75 -17.80 4.50
C THR A 474 3.09 -17.25 5.88
N ASP A 475 2.71 -17.91 6.97
CA ASP A 475 2.98 -17.47 8.35
C ASP A 475 4.49 -17.33 8.67
N PRO A 476 5.40 -18.24 8.21
CA PRO A 476 6.84 -18.04 8.37
C PRO A 476 7.34 -16.80 7.65
N ILE A 477 6.83 -16.53 6.44
CA ILE A 477 7.17 -15.35 5.65
C ILE A 477 6.67 -14.09 6.39
N CYS A 478 5.42 -14.07 6.85
CA CYS A 478 4.88 -12.96 7.64
C CYS A 478 5.74 -12.68 8.88
N ARG A 479 6.17 -13.72 9.60
CA ARG A 479 7.04 -13.57 10.78
C ARG A 479 8.39 -12.97 10.44
N LYS A 480 9.02 -13.40 9.34
CA LYS A 480 10.32 -12.90 8.88
C LYS A 480 10.26 -11.39 8.59
N PHE A 481 9.19 -10.94 7.95
CA PHE A 481 9.00 -9.54 7.58
C PHE A 481 8.18 -8.72 8.58
N GLN A 482 7.80 -9.33 9.70
CA GLN A 482 7.06 -8.71 10.80
C GLN A 482 5.69 -8.14 10.38
N ILE A 483 5.05 -8.83 9.45
CA ILE A 483 3.70 -8.52 8.99
C ILE A 483 2.70 -9.33 9.83
N PRO A 484 1.55 -8.77 10.23
CA PRO A 484 0.49 -9.53 10.88
C PRO A 484 0.10 -10.74 10.04
N ARG A 485 0.02 -11.92 10.66
CA ARG A 485 -0.35 -13.17 9.95
C ARG A 485 -1.72 -13.09 9.28
N SER A 486 -2.64 -12.30 9.87
CA SER A 486 -3.97 -12.03 9.30
C SER A 486 -3.91 -11.33 7.95
N SER A 487 -2.82 -10.62 7.62
CA SER A 487 -2.71 -9.86 6.38
C SER A 487 -2.70 -10.73 5.11
N LEU A 488 -2.25 -12.00 5.21
CA LEU A 488 -2.26 -12.96 4.11
C LEU A 488 -3.33 -14.06 4.30
N ARG A 489 -4.20 -13.94 5.30
CA ARG A 489 -5.32 -14.86 5.51
C ARG A 489 -6.59 -14.30 4.89
N PHE A 490 -7.45 -15.21 4.46
CA PHE A 490 -8.79 -14.88 3.99
C PHE A 490 -9.74 -14.94 5.18
N GLU A 491 -10.57 -13.91 5.37
CA GLU A 491 -11.49 -13.85 6.51
C GLU A 491 -12.58 -14.91 6.39
N GLU A 492 -12.95 -15.53 7.53
CA GLU A 492 -14.06 -16.46 7.60
C GLU A 492 -15.39 -15.71 7.42
N GLY A 493 -16.03 -15.91 6.28
CA GLY A 493 -17.48 -15.91 6.06
C GLY A 493 -18.36 -14.81 6.65
N ILE A 494 -17.88 -13.59 6.90
CA ILE A 494 -18.77 -12.44 7.13
C ILE A 494 -18.73 -11.55 5.91
N ALA A 495 -19.80 -11.57 5.13
CA ALA A 495 -20.10 -10.54 4.17
C ALA A 495 -20.71 -9.34 4.90
N PRO A 496 -19.96 -8.26 5.18
CA PRO A 496 -20.56 -6.98 5.38
C PRO A 496 -20.70 -6.33 3.99
N ALA A 497 -21.89 -6.00 3.60
CA ALA A 497 -22.26 -5.34 2.37
C ALA A 497 -21.65 -3.93 2.20
N ALA A 498 -20.55 -3.59 2.85
CA ALA A 498 -20.03 -2.23 2.92
C ALA A 498 -18.50 -2.09 2.83
N VAL A 499 -17.72 -3.16 2.61
CA VAL A 499 -16.25 -3.04 2.46
C VAL A 499 -15.81 -3.77 1.21
N ASN A 500 -15.32 -3.01 0.24
CA ASN A 500 -14.69 -3.39 -1.04
C ASN A 500 -15.07 -4.77 -1.61
N PRO A 501 -15.85 -4.81 -2.70
CA PRO A 501 -16.27 -6.05 -3.34
C PRO A 501 -15.11 -6.85 -3.99
N GLU A 502 -13.89 -6.34 -3.98
CA GLU A 502 -12.73 -6.93 -4.68
C GLU A 502 -11.93 -7.95 -3.86
N LEU A 503 -12.28 -8.20 -2.58
CA LEU A 503 -11.45 -8.98 -1.64
C LEU A 503 -12.09 -10.25 -1.08
N GLN A 504 -13.24 -10.65 -1.58
CA GLN A 504 -13.78 -11.99 -1.28
C GLN A 504 -13.04 -13.01 -2.13
N LEU A 505 -12.82 -14.22 -1.57
CA LEU A 505 -12.27 -15.37 -2.29
C LEU A 505 -13.00 -15.45 -3.63
N GLY A 506 -12.32 -14.93 -4.68
CA GLY A 506 -12.93 -14.37 -5.87
C GLY A 506 -14.28 -14.97 -6.22
N ASP A 507 -15.29 -14.14 -6.29
CA ASP A 507 -16.56 -14.50 -6.93
C ASP A 507 -16.30 -15.26 -8.24
N ALA A 508 -15.15 -15.02 -8.87
CA ALA A 508 -14.65 -15.73 -10.02
C ALA A 508 -14.38 -17.23 -9.77
N ILE A 509 -13.70 -17.60 -8.65
CA ILE A 509 -13.44 -19.02 -8.32
C ILE A 509 -14.76 -19.73 -8.02
N LEU A 510 -15.60 -19.11 -7.22
CA LEU A 510 -16.92 -19.65 -6.89
C LEU A 510 -17.80 -19.76 -8.15
N ALA A 511 -17.79 -18.75 -9.02
CA ALA A 511 -18.53 -18.76 -10.28
C ALA A 511 -18.07 -19.90 -11.24
N GLU A 512 -16.76 -20.18 -11.29
CA GLU A 512 -16.23 -21.27 -12.10
C GLU A 512 -16.62 -22.64 -11.52
N ILE A 513 -16.55 -22.83 -10.20
CA ILE A 513 -17.01 -24.07 -9.56
C ILE A 513 -18.51 -24.25 -9.78
N VAL A 514 -19.33 -23.22 -9.60
CA VAL A 514 -20.76 -23.24 -9.86
C VAL A 514 -21.05 -23.58 -11.31
N SER A 515 -20.37 -22.94 -12.26
CA SER A 515 -20.52 -23.20 -13.70
C SER A 515 -20.15 -24.65 -14.05
N PHE A 516 -19.06 -25.17 -13.50
CA PHE A 516 -18.66 -26.56 -13.66
C PHE A 516 -19.73 -27.53 -13.18
N ILE A 517 -20.29 -27.33 -11.98
CA ILE A 517 -21.33 -28.18 -11.41
C ILE A 517 -22.61 -28.12 -12.23
N ILE A 518 -23.02 -26.94 -12.67
CA ILE A 518 -24.18 -26.77 -13.55
C ILE A 518 -24.03 -27.62 -14.82
N ASN A 519 -22.87 -27.53 -15.47
CA ASN A 519 -22.60 -28.29 -16.67
C ASN A 519 -22.60 -29.82 -16.43
N VAL A 520 -22.09 -30.28 -15.30
CA VAL A 520 -22.11 -31.70 -14.94
C VAL A 520 -23.52 -32.20 -14.62
N VAL A 521 -24.30 -31.46 -13.86
CA VAL A 521 -25.66 -31.87 -13.46
C VAL A 521 -26.61 -31.83 -14.66
N ILE A 522 -26.55 -30.81 -15.51
CA ILE A 522 -27.44 -30.67 -16.66
C ILE A 522 -26.90 -31.39 -17.89
N GLY A 523 -25.62 -31.18 -18.23
CA GLY A 523 -25.00 -31.64 -19.48
C GLY A 523 -24.47 -33.08 -19.40
N GLY A 524 -24.09 -33.57 -18.22
CA GLY A 524 -23.40 -34.85 -18.02
C GLY A 524 -24.31 -36.10 -18.03
N GLY A 525 -25.62 -35.97 -18.27
CA GLY A 525 -26.53 -37.10 -18.22
C GLY A 525 -26.93 -37.59 -16.83
N THR A 526 -26.47 -36.91 -15.75
CA THR A 526 -26.79 -37.25 -14.36
C THR A 526 -28.28 -37.32 -14.13
N LEU A 527 -29.00 -36.33 -14.63
CA LEU A 527 -30.47 -36.25 -14.52
C LEU A 527 -31.15 -37.39 -15.28
N ALA A 528 -30.68 -37.72 -16.51
CA ALA A 528 -31.23 -38.82 -17.29
C ALA A 528 -30.98 -40.19 -16.63
N SER A 529 -29.80 -40.38 -16.03
CA SER A 529 -29.46 -41.61 -15.28
C SER A 529 -30.34 -41.76 -14.03
N LEU A 530 -30.55 -40.68 -13.30
CA LEU A 530 -31.44 -40.65 -12.12
C LEU A 530 -32.87 -41.00 -12.48
N LEU A 531 -33.42 -40.35 -13.50
CA LEU A 531 -34.78 -40.60 -13.96
C LEU A 531 -34.96 -42.03 -14.48
N THR A 532 -33.98 -42.57 -15.19
CA THR A 532 -33.98 -43.95 -15.65
C THR A 532 -34.00 -44.91 -14.45
N LEU A 533 -33.20 -44.68 -13.42
CA LEU A 533 -33.15 -45.49 -12.21
C LEU A 533 -34.50 -45.51 -11.46
N ILE A 534 -35.13 -44.35 -11.30
CA ILE A 534 -36.42 -44.20 -10.63
C ILE A 534 -37.52 -44.92 -11.44
N LEU A 535 -37.60 -44.63 -12.71
CA LEU A 535 -38.68 -45.08 -13.56
C LEU A 535 -38.58 -46.61 -13.82
N THR A 536 -37.41 -47.09 -14.16
CA THR A 536 -37.24 -48.53 -14.53
C THR A 536 -37.21 -49.45 -13.30
N GLY A 537 -36.51 -49.03 -12.22
CA GLY A 537 -36.31 -49.85 -11.05
C GLY A 537 -37.50 -49.91 -10.09
N HIS A 538 -38.13 -48.75 -9.82
CA HIS A 538 -39.11 -48.62 -8.78
C HIS A 538 -40.57 -48.42 -9.22
N LEU A 539 -40.82 -47.88 -10.43
CA LEU A 539 -42.18 -47.59 -10.90
C LEU A 539 -42.63 -48.50 -12.05
N THR A 540 -41.83 -48.60 -13.12
CA THR A 540 -42.28 -49.30 -14.35
C THR A 540 -42.58 -50.77 -14.12
N TRP A 541 -41.76 -51.47 -13.34
CA TRP A 541 -41.93 -52.91 -13.10
C TRP A 541 -43.15 -53.26 -12.24
N PRO A 542 -43.44 -52.61 -11.10
CA PRO A 542 -44.68 -52.80 -10.38
C PRO A 542 -45.92 -52.50 -11.21
N ILE A 543 -45.90 -51.43 -12.04
CA ILE A 543 -46.98 -51.08 -12.92
C ILE A 543 -47.16 -52.16 -14.00
N ALA A 544 -46.05 -52.62 -14.61
CA ALA A 544 -46.06 -53.68 -15.62
C ALA A 544 -46.64 -55.02 -15.08
N LEU A 545 -46.35 -55.38 -13.84
CA LEU A 545 -46.93 -56.58 -13.21
C LEU A 545 -48.44 -56.49 -13.03
N VAL A 546 -48.97 -55.33 -12.64
CA VAL A 546 -50.40 -55.16 -12.45
C VAL A 546 -51.15 -55.12 -13.81
N TYR A 547 -50.63 -54.38 -14.79
CA TYR A 547 -51.22 -54.32 -16.12
C TYR A 547 -51.03 -55.64 -16.89
N GLY A 548 -49.87 -56.27 -16.77
CA GLY A 548 -49.59 -57.59 -17.37
C GLY A 548 -50.49 -58.70 -16.83
N ALA A 549 -50.75 -58.68 -15.52
CA ALA A 549 -51.71 -59.61 -14.92
C ALA A 549 -53.15 -59.37 -15.40
N SER A 550 -53.56 -58.10 -15.57
CA SER A 550 -54.88 -57.77 -16.13
C SER A 550 -55.02 -58.13 -17.60
N ALA A 551 -53.96 -57.95 -18.39
CA ALA A 551 -53.92 -58.32 -19.81
C ALA A 551 -53.89 -59.81 -20.06
N LEU A 552 -53.17 -60.57 -19.19
CA LEU A 552 -53.17 -62.04 -19.19
C LEU A 552 -54.54 -62.59 -18.79
N ALA A 553 -55.23 -61.94 -17.85
CA ALA A 553 -56.59 -62.30 -17.48
C ALA A 553 -57.61 -62.03 -18.60
N ALA A 554 -57.29 -61.13 -19.53
CA ALA A 554 -58.10 -60.81 -20.73
C ALA A 554 -57.68 -61.62 -22.00
N GLY A 555 -56.75 -62.59 -21.87
CA GLY A 555 -56.35 -63.46 -22.97
C GLY A 555 -55.42 -62.83 -24.01
N MET A 556 -54.76 -61.75 -23.69
CA MET A 556 -53.79 -61.09 -24.57
C MET A 556 -52.36 -61.62 -24.33
N GLU A 557 -51.67 -62.12 -25.38
CA GLU A 557 -50.24 -62.40 -25.36
C GLU A 557 -49.46 -61.07 -25.38
N LEU A 558 -48.98 -60.64 -24.27
CA LEU A 558 -48.15 -59.42 -24.16
C LEU A 558 -46.67 -59.76 -24.11
N ASN A 559 -45.94 -59.27 -25.13
CA ASN A 559 -44.47 -59.29 -25.10
C ASN A 559 -43.96 -58.36 -24.02
N ARG A 560 -43.09 -58.85 -23.12
CA ARG A 560 -42.46 -58.11 -21.98
C ARG A 560 -41.92 -56.73 -22.40
N GLN A 561 -41.37 -56.57 -23.59
CA GLN A 561 -40.80 -55.32 -24.04
C GLN A 561 -41.89 -54.31 -24.47
N GLY A 562 -42.93 -54.76 -25.19
CA GLY A 562 -44.04 -53.89 -25.56
C GLY A 562 -44.86 -53.33 -24.43
N VAL A 563 -44.98 -54.09 -23.32
CA VAL A 563 -45.62 -53.59 -22.07
C VAL A 563 -44.75 -52.51 -21.43
N LYS A 564 -43.44 -52.73 -21.36
CA LYS A 564 -42.51 -51.72 -20.80
C LYS A 564 -42.55 -50.42 -21.60
N ASP A 565 -42.56 -50.48 -22.92
CA ASP A 565 -42.54 -49.34 -23.83
C ASP A 565 -43.86 -48.58 -23.81
N ALA A 566 -45.03 -49.31 -23.72
CA ALA A 566 -46.33 -48.69 -23.55
C ALA A 566 -46.50 -47.97 -22.17
N ILE A 567 -45.99 -48.53 -21.13
CA ILE A 567 -46.00 -47.92 -19.77
C ILE A 567 -45.09 -46.69 -19.73
N LYS A 568 -43.96 -46.73 -20.43
CA LYS A 568 -43.05 -45.57 -20.51
C LYS A 568 -43.65 -44.36 -21.22
N THR A 569 -44.50 -44.56 -22.19
CA THR A 569 -44.86 -43.47 -23.09
C THR A 569 -46.05 -42.62 -22.58
N ASN A 570 -47.24 -43.16 -22.46
CA ASN A 570 -48.44 -42.32 -22.18
C ASN A 570 -49.54 -42.98 -21.34
N LEU A 571 -49.26 -44.05 -20.63
CA LEU A 571 -50.27 -44.73 -19.83
C LEU A 571 -50.72 -43.87 -18.64
N ASP A 572 -51.99 -43.46 -18.57
CA ASP A 572 -52.58 -42.85 -17.38
C ASP A 572 -52.80 -43.91 -16.31
N VAL A 573 -51.95 -43.90 -15.29
CA VAL A 573 -52.06 -44.84 -14.18
C VAL A 573 -53.19 -44.40 -13.24
N PRO A 574 -54.20 -45.21 -12.95
CA PRO A 574 -55.33 -44.81 -12.11
C PRO A 574 -54.90 -44.33 -10.72
N SER A 575 -55.63 -43.34 -10.15
CA SER A 575 -55.25 -42.69 -8.87
C SER A 575 -55.17 -43.68 -7.70
N TRP A 576 -56.11 -44.68 -7.66
CA TRP A 576 -56.08 -45.73 -6.62
C TRP A 576 -54.81 -46.61 -6.70
N MET A 577 -54.30 -46.85 -7.89
CA MET A 577 -53.06 -47.63 -8.09
C MET A 577 -51.86 -46.79 -7.69
N ARG A 578 -51.82 -45.51 -8.02
CA ARG A 578 -50.73 -44.59 -7.65
C ARG A 578 -50.58 -44.47 -6.13
N SER A 579 -51.66 -44.28 -5.40
CA SER A 579 -51.66 -44.18 -3.94
C SER A 579 -51.30 -45.51 -3.26
N ASN A 580 -51.64 -46.65 -3.87
CA ASN A 580 -51.25 -47.97 -3.36
C ASN A 580 -49.80 -48.35 -3.67
N LEU A 581 -49.26 -47.92 -4.82
CA LEU A 581 -47.85 -48.15 -5.21
C LEU A 581 -46.90 -47.26 -4.46
N LEU A 582 -47.28 -46.02 -4.15
CA LEU A 582 -46.48 -45.02 -3.47
C LEU A 582 -47.13 -44.53 -2.19
N SER A 583 -46.96 -45.27 -1.10
CA SER A 583 -47.20 -44.68 0.23
C SER A 583 -46.08 -43.72 0.62
N ASN A 584 -46.31 -42.81 1.56
CA ASN A 584 -45.25 -41.88 2.02
C ASN A 584 -43.98 -42.65 2.53
N SER A 585 -44.16 -43.77 3.24
CA SER A 585 -43.06 -44.62 3.64
C SER A 585 -42.31 -45.25 2.47
N LYS A 586 -43.00 -45.58 1.38
CA LYS A 586 -42.38 -46.14 0.17
C LYS A 586 -41.61 -45.07 -0.59
N ILE A 587 -42.13 -43.84 -0.68
CA ILE A 587 -41.41 -42.70 -1.25
C ILE A 587 -40.12 -42.46 -0.49
N ASP A 588 -40.18 -42.46 0.86
CA ASP A 588 -38.98 -42.28 1.69
C ASP A 588 -37.96 -43.44 1.51
N SER A 589 -38.48 -44.70 1.33
CA SER A 589 -37.61 -45.84 1.02
C SER A 589 -36.93 -45.69 -0.34
N ILE A 590 -37.65 -45.31 -1.38
CA ILE A 590 -37.12 -45.05 -2.72
C ILE A 590 -36.04 -43.96 -2.66
N CYS A 591 -36.34 -42.88 -1.98
CA CYS A 591 -35.36 -41.76 -1.82
C CYS A 591 -34.07 -42.24 -1.14
N LYS A 592 -34.18 -43.09 -0.09
CA LYS A 592 -33.00 -43.63 0.59
C LYS A 592 -32.21 -44.63 -0.25
N GLU A 593 -32.87 -45.44 -1.07
CA GLU A 593 -32.22 -46.42 -1.95
C GLU A 593 -31.52 -45.75 -3.12
N ILE A 594 -32.03 -44.62 -3.62
CA ILE A 594 -31.51 -43.91 -4.77
C ILE A 594 -30.34 -42.98 -4.40
N ASN A 595 -30.26 -42.48 -3.15
CA ASN A 595 -29.25 -41.51 -2.73
C ASN A 595 -27.81 -41.98 -3.01
N PRO A 596 -27.41 -43.20 -2.59
CA PRO A 596 -26.05 -43.69 -2.84
C PRO A 596 -25.73 -43.86 -4.35
N GLU A 597 -26.74 -44.24 -5.14
CA GLU A 597 -26.56 -44.39 -6.59
C GLU A 597 -26.42 -43.02 -7.27
N LEU A 598 -27.20 -42.02 -6.81
CA LEU A 598 -27.08 -40.64 -7.29
C LEU A 598 -25.72 -40.02 -6.93
N GLU A 599 -25.25 -40.20 -5.69
CA GLU A 599 -23.94 -39.80 -5.25
C GLU A 599 -22.83 -40.40 -6.13
N LYS A 600 -22.95 -41.70 -6.41
CA LYS A 600 -22.01 -42.40 -7.29
C LYS A 600 -22.00 -41.82 -8.71
N VAL A 601 -23.18 -41.62 -9.31
CA VAL A 601 -23.32 -41.04 -10.66
C VAL A 601 -22.77 -39.63 -10.71
N LEU A 602 -23.08 -38.78 -9.72
CA LEU A 602 -22.55 -37.44 -9.60
C LEU A 602 -21.02 -37.46 -9.48
N LYS A 603 -20.47 -38.32 -8.64
CA LYS A 603 -19.03 -38.46 -8.45
C LYS A 603 -18.31 -38.94 -9.72
N GLU A 604 -18.90 -39.94 -10.41
CA GLU A 604 -18.37 -40.43 -11.65
C GLU A 604 -18.40 -39.36 -12.76
N GLN A 605 -19.48 -38.60 -12.87
CA GLN A 605 -19.61 -37.52 -13.85
C GLN A 605 -18.66 -36.34 -13.54
N LEU A 606 -18.47 -35.99 -12.25
CA LEU A 606 -17.53 -34.97 -11.83
C LEU A 606 -16.05 -35.39 -12.07
N ALA A 607 -15.77 -36.73 -11.99
CA ALA A 607 -14.44 -37.28 -12.20
C ALA A 607 -14.15 -37.73 -13.65
N ALA A 608 -15.18 -38.00 -14.46
CA ALA A 608 -15.03 -38.64 -15.77
C ALA A 608 -14.51 -37.71 -16.88
N ASN A 609 -14.62 -36.40 -16.68
CA ASN A 609 -14.13 -35.43 -17.68
C ASN A 609 -12.80 -34.82 -17.21
N GLN A 610 -11.71 -35.57 -17.46
CA GLN A 610 -10.36 -35.17 -17.07
C GLN A 610 -9.98 -33.78 -17.59
N GLU A 611 -10.34 -33.45 -18.83
CA GLU A 611 -10.04 -32.16 -19.43
C GLU A 611 -10.75 -31.02 -18.69
N THR A 612 -12.02 -31.21 -18.36
CA THR A 612 -12.81 -30.19 -17.60
C THR A 612 -12.33 -30.09 -16.16
N PHE A 613 -11.88 -31.19 -15.57
CA PHE A 613 -11.30 -31.22 -14.23
C PHE A 613 -9.96 -30.47 -14.20
N ASP A 614 -9.09 -30.69 -15.18
CA ASP A 614 -7.80 -30.00 -15.30
C ASP A 614 -8.00 -28.49 -15.55
N GLN A 615 -8.99 -28.13 -16.37
CA GLN A 615 -9.37 -26.72 -16.56
C GLN A 615 -9.89 -26.07 -15.26
N LEU A 616 -10.69 -26.79 -14.47
CA LEU A 616 -11.16 -26.29 -13.16
C LEU A 616 -9.97 -26.11 -12.20
N MET A 617 -9.05 -27.08 -12.13
CA MET A 617 -7.85 -26.96 -11.32
C MET A 617 -7.04 -25.71 -11.67
N GLU A 618 -6.78 -25.51 -12.97
CA GLU A 618 -6.01 -24.34 -13.45
C GLU A 618 -6.68 -23.02 -13.07
N LYS A 619 -8.00 -22.92 -13.25
CA LYS A 619 -8.75 -21.72 -12.88
C LYS A 619 -8.79 -21.43 -11.38
N VAL A 620 -8.94 -22.48 -10.57
CA VAL A 620 -8.90 -22.36 -9.09
C VAL A 620 -7.49 -21.97 -8.64
N GLU A 621 -6.45 -22.55 -9.24
CA GLU A 621 -5.05 -22.18 -8.97
C GLU A 621 -4.78 -20.71 -9.29
N LEU A 622 -5.18 -20.27 -10.49
CA LEU A 622 -5.00 -18.89 -10.92
C LEU A 622 -5.74 -17.91 -10.01
N GLY A 623 -7.01 -18.17 -9.74
CA GLY A 623 -7.83 -17.34 -8.88
C GLY A 623 -7.29 -17.25 -7.44
N LEU A 624 -6.74 -18.34 -6.89
CA LEU A 624 -6.10 -18.32 -5.57
C LEU A 624 -4.81 -17.49 -5.57
N LYS A 625 -3.99 -17.61 -6.61
CA LYS A 625 -2.79 -16.80 -6.80
C LYS A 625 -3.13 -15.31 -6.93
N ASP A 626 -4.14 -14.97 -7.71
CA ASP A 626 -4.58 -13.58 -7.90
C ASP A 626 -5.13 -12.98 -6.59
N ALA A 627 -5.97 -13.73 -5.87
CA ALA A 627 -6.50 -13.29 -4.58
C ALA A 627 -5.40 -13.09 -3.54
N LEU A 628 -4.41 -14.00 -3.49
CA LEU A 628 -3.26 -13.85 -2.60
C LEU A 628 -2.35 -12.68 -3.00
N ASN A 629 -2.16 -12.47 -4.31
CA ASN A 629 -1.38 -11.34 -4.82
C ASN A 629 -2.00 -9.98 -4.42
N ALA A 630 -3.32 -9.86 -4.48
CA ALA A 630 -4.02 -8.66 -3.97
C ALA A 630 -3.71 -8.42 -2.49
N LYS A 631 -3.77 -9.47 -1.65
CA LYS A 631 -3.41 -9.38 -0.22
C LYS A 631 -1.93 -9.04 0.01
N ILE A 632 -1.04 -9.50 -0.84
CA ILE A 632 0.39 -9.16 -0.81
C ILE A 632 0.58 -7.66 -1.03
N GLN A 633 -0.12 -7.05 -1.98
CA GLN A 633 -0.01 -5.60 -2.23
C GLN A 633 -0.47 -4.78 -1.02
N GLU A 634 -1.49 -5.23 -0.31
CA GLU A 634 -1.92 -4.60 0.95
C GLU A 634 -0.93 -4.84 2.10
N ALA A 635 -0.40 -6.07 2.21
CA ALA A 635 0.53 -6.46 3.27
C ALA A 635 1.88 -5.73 3.18
N ILE A 636 2.34 -5.37 1.96
CA ILE A 636 3.58 -4.62 1.75
C ILE A 636 3.58 -3.29 2.51
N ILE A 637 2.43 -2.62 2.61
CA ILE A 637 2.30 -1.35 3.35
C ILE A 637 2.58 -1.54 4.85
N LEU A 638 2.38 -2.75 5.37
CA LEU A 638 2.55 -3.08 6.78
C LEU A 638 3.98 -3.51 7.14
N ILE A 639 4.87 -3.70 6.18
CA ILE A 639 6.29 -4.02 6.41
C ILE A 639 6.93 -2.89 7.23
N GLN A 640 7.58 -3.29 8.31
CA GLN A 640 8.32 -2.38 9.20
C GLN A 640 9.81 -2.43 8.94
#